data_57f62d972161d874d87fd65eae680637
#
_entry.id   57f62d972161d874d87fd65eae680637
#
_cell.length_a   1.000
_cell.length_b   1.000
_cell.length_c   1.000
_cell.angle_alpha   90.00
_cell.angle_beta   90.00
_cell.angle_gamma   90.00
#
_symmetry.space_group_name_H-M   'P 1'
#
loop_
_entity.id
_entity.type
_entity.pdbx_description
1 polymer ?
#
loop_
_entity_poly.entity_id
_entity_poly.type
_entity_poly.pdbx_seq_one_letter_code
_entity_poly.pdbx_strand_id
1 'polypeptide(L)'
;MKIKLYFEKENLIRLAVAVVFAAVLFAVIRFPVWVLFGFGVLYFGIKSLKIELNEKLSWLWSAIMLGTGGIFTAYHIQYLLLDAELRAKISDNKMFLNVLCCLVVFLAVQVFTNNTGLTCLISHIVLLSLAGINYFVYLFRGNEFIFSDLKSIQTGLSVAGNYEFALDERAGYVILLSTLYIAFIRKLHVSFQKRIPMSIVCISLAVLCCAYIGKHTQGVVTETWEQKGSYRNGYILNFVLSIRDCFIAQPDGYSKEAVKELEDQYSKETDTVAGETEKKPTIIVVMSESYADLSVVGNFSTNIDLTPFYDSLEENTIKGHALSSVFGAKTPNSEWEFLTGNSMAFLPSGSVVYQQYITDTPTSLVSNRKNIGYTCVAMHPYYDTGWSRNIVYPNMGFDETHFIDDFDQTKILRDYITDQELYEKIVDRYESKKSNEDLFIMSISMQNHGGYTEKYDNFDEKARMLGINYPDVNQYLSLIHESDSALEYLISYFEKVDDPVEIVFFGDHQPSLSSSFYPYLNGKGLGGLTLSELENLYTVPFFIWTNYDSGKESVELTSLNYLSTLALERAGIALPAYNQFLADMMEEIPAVNSRGFYSKSQGKFLHVEDAAGEDAKWLKNYEILQYNNMFDKRNKSELFFPYLKQ
;
A
#
# COMPACT_ATOMS: atom_id res chain seq x y z
N MET A 1 -8.11 49.89 -8.56
CA MET A 1 -6.76 49.33 -8.39
C MET A 1 -5.74 50.35 -8.89
N LYS A 2 -4.79 50.71 -8.02
CA LYS A 2 -3.64 51.55 -8.44
C LYS A 2 -2.38 50.72 -8.32
N ILE A 3 -1.54 50.74 -9.31
CA ILE A 3 -0.27 50.02 -9.34
C ILE A 3 0.85 51.04 -9.48
N LYS A 4 1.84 50.94 -8.59
CA LYS A 4 3.05 51.78 -8.62
C LYS A 4 4.29 50.88 -8.54
N LEU A 5 5.34 51.26 -9.23
CA LEU A 5 6.66 50.65 -9.13
C LEU A 5 7.51 51.39 -8.11
N TYR A 6 8.10 50.67 -7.18
CA TYR A 6 9.02 51.21 -6.18
C TYR A 6 10.32 50.41 -6.20
N PHE A 7 11.44 51.13 -6.26
CA PHE A 7 12.78 50.53 -6.16
C PHE A 7 13.37 50.82 -4.78
N GLU A 8 13.31 49.87 -3.89
CA GLU A 8 13.91 49.95 -2.53
C GLU A 8 15.17 49.08 -2.46
N LYS A 9 16.19 49.53 -1.69
CA LYS A 9 17.42 48.73 -1.49
C LYS A 9 17.14 47.33 -0.93
N GLU A 10 16.11 47.19 -0.13
CA GLU A 10 15.65 45.88 0.39
C GLU A 10 15.20 44.92 -0.72
N ASN A 11 14.67 45.39 -1.85
CA ASN A 11 14.28 44.57 -2.98
C ASN A 11 15.48 43.90 -3.63
N LEU A 12 16.65 44.54 -3.61
CA LEU A 12 17.91 43.97 -4.13
C LEU A 12 18.40 42.82 -3.22
N ILE A 13 18.28 42.96 -1.89
CA ILE A 13 18.64 41.89 -0.95
C ILE A 13 17.69 40.69 -1.17
N ARG A 14 16.39 40.93 -1.28
CA ARG A 14 15.39 39.89 -1.53
C ARG A 14 15.61 39.20 -2.88
N LEU A 15 16.03 39.94 -3.91
CA LEU A 15 16.42 39.36 -5.19
C LEU A 15 17.65 38.47 -5.05
N ALA A 16 18.68 38.92 -4.31
CA ALA A 16 19.87 38.12 -4.09
C ALA A 16 19.53 36.79 -3.38
N VAL A 17 18.67 36.81 -2.35
CA VAL A 17 18.17 35.61 -1.68
C VAL A 17 17.40 34.70 -2.65
N ALA A 18 16.53 35.25 -3.50
CA ALA A 18 15.79 34.47 -4.47
C ALA A 18 16.69 33.84 -5.54
N VAL A 19 17.73 34.56 -5.97
CA VAL A 19 18.72 34.04 -6.93
C VAL A 19 19.56 32.93 -6.29
N VAL A 20 19.97 33.07 -5.03
CA VAL A 20 20.67 32.00 -4.29
C VAL A 20 19.78 30.77 -4.16
N PHE A 21 18.51 30.93 -3.80
CA PHE A 21 17.54 29.85 -3.72
C PHE A 21 17.35 29.14 -5.08
N ALA A 22 17.20 29.92 -6.16
CA ALA A 22 17.10 29.36 -7.50
C ALA A 22 18.39 28.66 -7.94
N ALA A 23 19.57 29.16 -7.54
CA ALA A 23 20.85 28.53 -7.83
C ALA A 23 21.01 27.20 -7.08
N VAL A 24 20.54 27.09 -5.84
CA VAL A 24 20.50 25.83 -5.09
C VAL A 24 19.59 24.83 -5.82
N LEU A 25 18.39 25.23 -6.21
CA LEU A 25 17.49 24.38 -7.01
C LEU A 25 18.12 23.95 -8.34
N PHE A 26 18.86 24.86 -8.99
CA PHE A 26 19.59 24.53 -10.22
C PHE A 26 20.66 23.45 -10.00
N ALA A 27 21.39 23.53 -8.89
CA ALA A 27 22.41 22.53 -8.56
C ALA A 27 21.80 21.13 -8.37
N VAL A 28 20.56 21.07 -7.85
CA VAL A 28 19.82 19.81 -7.61
C VAL A 28 19.13 19.32 -8.88
N ILE A 29 18.47 20.19 -9.66
CA ILE A 29 17.53 19.82 -10.73
C ILE A 29 18.08 20.12 -12.14
N ARG A 30 19.17 20.90 -12.26
CA ARG A 30 19.83 21.27 -13.53
C ARG A 30 18.92 21.97 -14.56
N PHE A 31 18.18 22.99 -14.16
CA PHE A 31 17.37 23.81 -15.07
C PHE A 31 18.19 24.53 -16.16
N PRO A 32 17.57 24.87 -17.30
CA PRO A 32 18.16 25.84 -18.23
C PRO A 32 18.40 27.20 -17.56
N VAL A 33 19.59 27.79 -17.75
CA VAL A 33 20.00 29.06 -17.11
C VAL A 33 19.01 30.21 -17.37
N TRP A 34 18.34 30.23 -18.53
CA TRP A 34 17.35 31.26 -18.87
C TRP A 34 16.10 31.17 -17.94
N VAL A 35 15.75 29.99 -17.39
CA VAL A 35 14.65 29.85 -16.43
C VAL A 35 14.97 30.58 -15.13
N LEU A 36 16.19 30.46 -14.63
CA LEU A 36 16.64 31.18 -13.43
C LEU A 36 16.68 32.68 -13.64
N PHE A 37 17.15 33.13 -14.82
CA PHE A 37 17.13 34.54 -15.16
C PHE A 37 15.68 35.08 -15.23
N GLY A 38 14.78 34.39 -15.93
CA GLY A 38 13.36 34.71 -16.00
C GLY A 38 12.70 34.80 -14.62
N PHE A 39 12.97 33.80 -13.77
CA PHE A 39 12.50 33.79 -12.38
C PHE A 39 13.00 35.01 -11.60
N GLY A 40 14.28 35.33 -11.67
CA GLY A 40 14.87 36.49 -10.98
C GLY A 40 14.21 37.82 -11.42
N VAL A 41 14.01 38.02 -12.74
CA VAL A 41 13.34 39.19 -13.29
C VAL A 41 11.90 39.30 -12.81
N LEU A 42 11.12 38.21 -12.88
CA LEU A 42 9.73 38.20 -12.43
C LEU A 42 9.60 38.41 -10.91
N TYR A 43 10.45 37.77 -10.13
CA TYR A 43 10.45 37.94 -8.68
C TYR A 43 10.78 39.38 -8.28
N PHE A 44 11.81 39.98 -8.89
CA PHE A 44 12.16 41.37 -8.67
C PHE A 44 11.02 42.32 -9.09
N GLY A 45 10.42 42.09 -10.27
CA GLY A 45 9.26 42.85 -10.71
C GLY A 45 8.11 42.82 -9.72
N ILE A 46 7.72 41.61 -9.25
CA ILE A 46 6.67 41.42 -8.23
C ILE A 46 7.01 42.13 -6.92
N LYS A 47 8.24 42.02 -6.46
CA LYS A 47 8.66 42.68 -5.21
C LYS A 47 8.65 44.20 -5.29
N SER A 48 8.91 44.74 -6.45
CA SER A 48 8.88 46.19 -6.75
C SER A 48 7.47 46.74 -6.94
N LEU A 49 6.43 45.90 -7.05
CA LEU A 49 5.04 46.36 -7.16
C LEU A 49 4.48 46.78 -5.79
N LYS A 50 3.80 47.93 -5.79
CA LYS A 50 2.85 48.33 -4.75
C LYS A 50 1.45 48.37 -5.36
N ILE A 51 0.56 47.53 -4.83
CA ILE A 51 -0.82 47.38 -5.30
C ILE A 51 -1.75 47.91 -4.23
N GLU A 52 -2.52 48.95 -4.58
CA GLU A 52 -3.57 49.49 -3.72
C GLU A 52 -4.93 49.09 -4.27
N LEU A 53 -5.67 48.27 -3.53
CA LEU A 53 -7.00 47.83 -3.91
C LEU A 53 -8.07 48.78 -3.34
N ASN A 54 -9.19 48.91 -4.05
CA ASN A 54 -10.32 49.69 -3.59
C ASN A 54 -11.07 48.92 -2.49
N GLU A 55 -11.05 49.41 -1.25
CA GLU A 55 -11.67 48.77 -0.11
C GLU A 55 -13.18 48.56 -0.26
N LYS A 56 -13.87 49.46 -1.01
CA LYS A 56 -15.31 49.30 -1.29
C LYS A 56 -15.65 48.05 -2.11
N LEU A 57 -14.66 47.49 -2.82
CA LEU A 57 -14.76 46.29 -3.66
C LEU A 57 -14.04 45.08 -3.01
N SER A 58 -13.80 45.10 -1.71
CA SER A 58 -13.08 44.03 -1.01
C SER A 58 -13.68 42.64 -1.26
N TRP A 59 -15.03 42.56 -1.30
CA TRP A 59 -15.73 41.31 -1.59
C TRP A 59 -15.42 40.79 -3.01
N LEU A 60 -15.35 41.66 -4.00
CA LEU A 60 -15.04 41.29 -5.38
C LEU A 60 -13.58 40.85 -5.50
N TRP A 61 -12.66 41.58 -4.89
CA TRP A 61 -11.24 41.21 -4.87
C TRP A 61 -11.01 39.88 -4.15
N SER A 62 -11.70 39.62 -3.05
CA SER A 62 -11.64 38.33 -2.39
C SER A 62 -12.17 37.19 -3.27
N ALA A 63 -13.32 37.38 -3.91
CA ALA A 63 -13.88 36.38 -4.81
C ALA A 63 -12.92 36.04 -5.95
N ILE A 64 -12.32 37.09 -6.57
CA ILE A 64 -11.31 36.91 -7.63
C ILE A 64 -10.08 36.17 -7.09
N MET A 65 -9.53 36.58 -5.95
CA MET A 65 -8.32 35.99 -5.38
C MET A 65 -8.55 34.53 -4.97
N LEU A 66 -9.67 34.23 -4.30
CA LEU A 66 -10.00 32.86 -3.88
C LEU A 66 -10.24 31.96 -5.11
N GLY A 67 -11.01 32.45 -6.10
CA GLY A 67 -11.30 31.69 -7.31
C GLY A 67 -10.04 31.42 -8.15
N THR A 68 -9.26 32.46 -8.43
CA THR A 68 -8.00 32.30 -9.20
C THR A 68 -6.95 31.49 -8.42
N GLY A 69 -6.90 31.65 -7.10
CA GLY A 69 -6.03 30.86 -6.21
C GLY A 69 -6.37 29.38 -6.24
N GLY A 70 -7.68 29.03 -6.16
CA GLY A 70 -8.14 27.65 -6.28
C GLY A 70 -7.83 27.03 -7.63
N ILE A 71 -8.07 27.76 -8.72
CA ILE A 71 -7.73 27.33 -10.08
C ILE A 71 -6.22 27.10 -10.20
N PHE A 72 -5.41 28.09 -9.85
CA PHE A 72 -3.95 27.99 -9.92
C PHE A 72 -3.43 26.80 -9.14
N THR A 73 -3.90 26.60 -7.90
CA THR A 73 -3.46 25.50 -7.05
C THR A 73 -3.86 24.13 -7.63
N ALA A 74 -5.09 23.99 -8.14
CA ALA A 74 -5.55 22.73 -8.73
C ALA A 74 -4.70 22.34 -9.95
N TYR A 75 -4.46 23.26 -10.87
CA TYR A 75 -3.59 23.00 -12.04
C TYR A 75 -2.14 22.74 -11.66
N HIS A 76 -1.63 23.44 -10.64
CA HIS A 76 -0.26 23.27 -10.14
C HIS A 76 -0.01 21.88 -9.57
N ILE A 77 -0.99 21.35 -8.82
CA ILE A 77 -0.94 19.99 -8.29
C ILE A 77 -0.93 18.95 -9.40
N GLN A 78 -1.81 19.10 -10.40
CA GLN A 78 -1.83 18.15 -11.53
C GLN A 78 -0.53 18.21 -12.34
N TYR A 79 0.07 19.40 -12.45
CA TYR A 79 1.36 19.55 -13.13
C TYR A 79 2.50 18.86 -12.38
N LEU A 80 2.50 18.90 -11.04
CA LEU A 80 3.48 18.21 -10.21
C LEU A 80 3.40 16.68 -10.40
N LEU A 81 2.19 16.14 -10.35
CA LEU A 81 1.97 14.70 -10.16
C LEU A 81 1.87 13.91 -11.47
N LEU A 82 1.37 14.54 -12.54
CA LEU A 82 1.06 13.87 -13.80
C LEU A 82 1.88 14.47 -14.95
N ASP A 83 2.32 13.64 -15.87
CA ASP A 83 2.89 14.09 -17.14
C ASP A 83 1.83 14.70 -18.07
N ALA A 84 2.24 15.22 -19.22
CA ALA A 84 1.34 15.92 -20.14
C ALA A 84 0.27 15.00 -20.73
N GLU A 85 0.62 13.75 -21.01
CA GLU A 85 -0.30 12.75 -21.57
C GLU A 85 -1.39 12.37 -20.57
N LEU A 86 -1.01 12.06 -19.34
CA LEU A 86 -1.96 11.71 -18.28
C LEU A 86 -2.84 12.90 -17.89
N ARG A 87 -2.29 14.11 -17.82
CA ARG A 87 -3.10 15.32 -17.57
C ARG A 87 -4.17 15.56 -18.64
N ALA A 88 -3.87 15.24 -19.90
CA ALA A 88 -4.83 15.39 -20.99
C ALA A 88 -6.03 14.42 -20.89
N LYS A 89 -5.92 13.36 -20.11
CA LYS A 89 -7.01 12.41 -19.87
C LYS A 89 -8.03 12.89 -18.83
N ILE A 90 -7.68 13.90 -18.01
CA ILE A 90 -8.63 14.50 -17.06
C ILE A 90 -9.65 15.34 -17.82
N SER A 91 -10.92 14.96 -17.79
CA SER A 91 -11.97 15.74 -18.44
C SER A 91 -12.19 17.10 -17.76
N ASP A 92 -12.69 18.09 -18.52
CA ASP A 92 -12.98 19.44 -18.01
C ASP A 92 -13.90 19.42 -16.79
N ASN A 93 -14.91 18.54 -16.76
CA ASN A 93 -15.80 18.37 -15.60
C ASN A 93 -15.04 17.89 -14.36
N LYS A 94 -14.13 16.93 -14.51
CA LYS A 94 -13.30 16.44 -13.41
C LYS A 94 -12.32 17.50 -12.92
N MET A 95 -11.71 18.25 -13.87
CA MET A 95 -10.83 19.36 -13.52
C MET A 95 -11.59 20.47 -12.78
N PHE A 96 -12.82 20.77 -13.17
CA PHE A 96 -13.67 21.70 -12.45
C PHE A 96 -13.98 21.23 -11.02
N LEU A 97 -14.25 19.92 -10.82
CA LEU A 97 -14.46 19.35 -9.48
C LEU A 97 -13.17 19.46 -8.62
N ASN A 98 -11.98 19.26 -9.19
CA ASN A 98 -10.71 19.52 -8.49
C ASN A 98 -10.57 20.97 -8.03
N VAL A 99 -10.94 21.92 -8.89
CA VAL A 99 -10.95 23.34 -8.54
C VAL A 99 -11.93 23.61 -7.40
N LEU A 100 -13.12 23.02 -7.42
CA LEU A 100 -14.09 23.16 -6.33
C LEU A 100 -13.55 22.55 -5.01
N CYS A 101 -12.90 21.40 -5.04
CA CYS A 101 -12.26 20.82 -3.86
C CYS A 101 -11.21 21.76 -3.28
N CYS A 102 -10.34 22.35 -4.12
CA CYS A 102 -9.40 23.36 -3.68
C CYS A 102 -10.12 24.58 -3.11
N LEU A 103 -11.17 25.07 -3.77
CA LEU A 103 -11.93 26.24 -3.33
C LEU A 103 -12.59 26.03 -1.96
N VAL A 104 -13.07 24.82 -1.66
CA VAL A 104 -13.61 24.47 -0.33
C VAL A 104 -12.55 24.72 0.76
N VAL A 105 -11.30 24.31 0.52
CA VAL A 105 -10.19 24.54 1.46
C VAL A 105 -9.92 26.05 1.61
N PHE A 106 -9.89 26.79 0.50
CA PHE A 106 -9.71 28.26 0.53
C PHE A 106 -10.83 28.94 1.31
N LEU A 107 -12.08 28.56 1.10
CA LEU A 107 -13.23 29.12 1.81
C LEU A 107 -13.18 28.79 3.31
N ALA A 108 -12.81 27.57 3.66
CA ALA A 108 -12.66 27.15 5.06
C ALA A 108 -11.58 27.98 5.77
N VAL A 109 -10.39 28.14 5.16
CA VAL A 109 -9.30 28.94 5.72
C VAL A 109 -9.68 30.43 5.82
N GLN A 110 -10.49 30.95 4.87
CA GLN A 110 -10.94 32.35 4.90
C GLN A 110 -11.80 32.67 6.15
N VAL A 111 -12.58 31.70 6.62
CA VAL A 111 -13.38 31.85 7.86
C VAL A 111 -12.49 32.16 9.06
N PHE A 112 -11.32 31.54 9.12
CA PHE A 112 -10.41 31.71 10.26
C PHE A 112 -9.48 32.93 10.12
N THR A 113 -8.97 33.21 8.93
CA THR A 113 -7.94 34.25 8.73
C THR A 113 -8.52 35.65 8.57
N ASN A 114 -9.72 35.79 8.02
CA ASN A 114 -10.33 37.07 7.61
C ASN A 114 -9.39 37.96 6.75
N ASN A 115 -8.35 37.39 6.17
CA ASN A 115 -7.37 38.05 5.31
C ASN A 115 -7.15 37.18 4.07
N THR A 116 -7.67 37.65 2.93
CA THR A 116 -7.67 36.84 1.72
C THR A 116 -6.28 36.53 1.19
N GLY A 117 -5.32 37.44 1.33
CA GLY A 117 -3.93 37.16 0.97
C GLY A 117 -3.30 36.06 1.81
N LEU A 118 -3.54 36.08 3.13
CA LEU A 118 -3.10 35.04 4.06
C LEU A 118 -3.82 33.72 3.78
N THR A 119 -5.12 33.77 3.49
CA THR A 119 -5.89 32.60 3.08
C THR A 119 -5.28 31.91 1.86
N CYS A 120 -5.03 32.66 0.80
CA CYS A 120 -4.45 32.12 -0.42
C CYS A 120 -3.06 31.51 -0.17
N LEU A 121 -2.26 32.13 0.67
CA LEU A 121 -0.95 31.61 1.08
C LEU A 121 -1.07 30.26 1.80
N ILE A 122 -1.87 30.21 2.88
CA ILE A 122 -2.02 29.02 3.72
C ILE A 122 -2.63 27.87 2.88
N SER A 123 -3.74 28.14 2.20
CA SER A 123 -4.44 27.11 1.41
C SER A 123 -3.58 26.52 0.31
N HIS A 124 -2.80 27.37 -0.38
CA HIS A 124 -1.88 26.91 -1.43
C HIS A 124 -0.77 26.03 -0.85
N ILE A 125 -0.15 26.45 0.27
CA ILE A 125 0.89 25.65 0.93
C ILE A 125 0.34 24.30 1.41
N VAL A 126 -0.80 24.28 2.09
CA VAL A 126 -1.42 23.05 2.61
C VAL A 126 -1.71 22.05 1.49
N LEU A 127 -2.37 22.50 0.43
CA LEU A 127 -2.72 21.63 -0.69
C LEU A 127 -1.49 21.17 -1.48
N LEU A 128 -0.51 22.06 -1.65
CA LEU A 128 0.74 21.68 -2.32
C LEU A 128 1.59 20.74 -1.47
N SER A 129 1.57 20.88 -0.13
CA SER A 129 2.24 19.93 0.77
C SER A 129 1.62 18.54 0.67
N LEU A 130 0.29 18.45 0.60
CA LEU A 130 -0.40 17.19 0.37
C LEU A 130 0.03 16.54 -0.95
N ALA A 131 0.11 17.33 -2.02
CA ALA A 131 0.60 16.85 -3.32
C ALA A 131 2.09 16.46 -3.28
N GLY A 132 2.91 17.18 -2.50
CA GLY A 132 4.32 16.84 -2.28
C GLY A 132 4.49 15.52 -1.54
N ILE A 133 3.66 15.26 -0.52
CA ILE A 133 3.62 13.95 0.16
C ILE A 133 3.28 12.86 -0.87
N ASN A 134 2.23 13.05 -1.67
CA ASN A 134 1.88 12.09 -2.71
C ASN A 134 3.00 11.88 -3.74
N TYR A 135 3.70 12.93 -4.14
CA TYR A 135 4.82 12.85 -5.08
C TYR A 135 5.90 11.88 -4.57
N PHE A 136 6.33 12.01 -3.31
CA PHE A 136 7.33 11.12 -2.73
C PHE A 136 6.77 9.73 -2.43
N VAL A 137 5.58 9.63 -1.84
CA VAL A 137 4.95 8.34 -1.56
C VAL A 137 4.79 7.50 -2.82
N TYR A 138 4.41 8.14 -3.93
CA TYR A 138 4.32 7.47 -5.22
C TYR A 138 5.67 6.95 -5.72
N LEU A 139 6.75 7.72 -5.53
CA LEU A 139 8.11 7.28 -5.90
C LEU A 139 8.56 6.04 -5.09
N PHE A 140 8.13 5.94 -3.83
CA PHE A 140 8.58 4.86 -2.94
C PHE A 140 7.79 3.57 -3.12
N ARG A 141 6.47 3.65 -3.28
CA ARG A 141 5.62 2.45 -3.29
C ARG A 141 4.81 2.24 -4.59
N GLY A 142 4.98 3.09 -5.59
CA GLY A 142 4.26 2.98 -6.87
C GLY A 142 2.75 3.26 -6.81
N ASN A 143 2.20 3.59 -5.64
CA ASN A 143 0.78 3.91 -5.43
C ASN A 143 0.60 5.30 -4.85
N GLU A 144 -0.53 5.93 -5.14
CA GLU A 144 -0.83 7.27 -4.66
C GLU A 144 -1.15 7.33 -3.17
N PHE A 145 -0.83 8.47 -2.54
CA PHE A 145 -1.21 8.77 -1.17
C PHE A 145 -2.70 9.12 -1.09
N ILE A 146 -3.45 8.36 -0.32
CA ILE A 146 -4.89 8.50 -0.13
C ILE A 146 -5.25 8.79 1.33
N PHE A 147 -6.52 9.08 1.61
CA PHE A 147 -6.95 9.51 2.94
C PHE A 147 -6.68 8.46 4.04
N SER A 148 -6.84 7.18 3.72
CA SER A 148 -6.54 6.09 4.67
C SER A 148 -5.08 6.06 5.12
N ASP A 149 -4.14 6.49 4.27
CA ASP A 149 -2.71 6.54 4.60
C ASP A 149 -2.37 7.52 5.73
N LEU A 150 -3.27 8.44 6.06
CA LEU A 150 -3.10 9.32 7.22
C LEU A 150 -2.93 8.55 8.54
N LYS A 151 -3.52 7.36 8.64
CA LYS A 151 -3.35 6.48 9.81
C LYS A 151 -1.97 5.82 9.85
N SER A 152 -1.33 5.66 8.70
CA SER A 152 -0.03 4.99 8.52
C SER A 152 1.16 5.95 8.48
N ILE A 153 0.96 7.25 8.72
CA ILE A 153 2.03 8.27 8.61
C ILE A 153 3.23 7.94 9.51
N GLN A 154 2.98 7.47 10.72
CA GLN A 154 4.07 7.16 11.67
C GLN A 154 4.95 6.02 11.15
N THR A 155 4.35 4.97 10.61
CA THR A 155 5.08 3.86 9.97
C THR A 155 5.85 4.33 8.74
N GLY A 156 5.21 5.15 7.88
CA GLY A 156 5.91 5.74 6.72
C GLY A 156 7.11 6.60 7.10
N LEU A 157 7.03 7.36 8.18
CA LEU A 157 8.14 8.19 8.68
C LEU A 157 9.30 7.35 9.24
N SER A 158 9.03 6.20 9.86
CA SER A 158 10.08 5.34 10.43
C SER A 158 10.97 4.72 9.36
N VAL A 159 10.46 4.50 8.15
CA VAL A 159 11.21 3.92 7.01
C VAL A 159 11.66 4.98 5.99
N ALA A 160 11.23 6.24 6.13
CA ALA A 160 11.51 7.30 5.15
C ALA A 160 13.02 7.60 5.00
N GLY A 161 13.83 7.34 6.05
CA GLY A 161 15.29 7.51 6.02
C GLY A 161 16.00 6.60 5.03
N ASN A 162 15.37 5.50 4.61
CA ASN A 162 15.94 4.48 3.72
C ASN A 162 15.73 4.80 2.22
N TYR A 163 15.14 5.97 1.91
CA TYR A 163 14.82 6.34 0.53
C TYR A 163 15.46 7.67 0.13
N GLU A 164 15.91 7.74 -1.12
CA GLU A 164 16.40 8.98 -1.70
C GLU A 164 15.26 9.91 -2.13
N PHE A 165 15.28 11.15 -1.63
CA PHE A 165 14.32 12.18 -2.00
C PHE A 165 14.80 12.97 -3.23
N ALA A 166 14.59 12.42 -4.43
CA ALA A 166 14.94 13.09 -5.67
C ALA A 166 13.80 14.02 -6.15
N LEU A 167 14.15 15.20 -6.59
CA LEU A 167 13.25 16.17 -7.22
C LEU A 167 13.48 16.18 -8.73
N ASP A 168 12.42 16.00 -9.52
CA ASP A 168 12.46 16.12 -10.96
C ASP A 168 12.28 17.59 -11.42
N GLU A 169 12.41 17.82 -12.72
CA GLU A 169 12.27 19.14 -13.33
C GLU A 169 10.87 19.76 -13.08
N ARG A 170 9.82 18.94 -13.03
CA ARG A 170 8.44 19.38 -12.75
C ARG A 170 8.30 19.93 -11.35
N ALA A 171 8.83 19.19 -10.36
CA ALA A 171 8.86 19.64 -8.96
C ALA A 171 9.58 20.97 -8.82
N GLY A 172 10.68 21.14 -9.52
CA GLY A 172 11.40 22.40 -9.54
C GLY A 172 10.61 23.56 -10.14
N TYR A 173 9.93 23.40 -11.27
CA TYR A 173 9.04 24.43 -11.81
C TYR A 173 7.91 24.79 -10.84
N VAL A 174 7.31 23.79 -10.20
CA VAL A 174 6.25 24.01 -9.21
C VAL A 174 6.77 24.84 -8.03
N ILE A 175 7.96 24.58 -7.51
CA ILE A 175 8.58 25.36 -6.43
C ILE A 175 8.83 26.80 -6.87
N LEU A 176 9.39 27.03 -8.06
CA LEU A 176 9.65 28.38 -8.59
C LEU A 176 8.35 29.17 -8.78
N LEU A 177 7.35 28.59 -9.45
CA LEU A 177 6.06 29.24 -9.70
C LEU A 177 5.28 29.50 -8.41
N SER A 178 5.32 28.58 -7.44
CA SER A 178 4.72 28.79 -6.11
C SER A 178 5.39 29.95 -5.37
N THR A 179 6.70 30.08 -5.48
CA THR A 179 7.45 31.21 -4.90
C THR A 179 7.00 32.54 -5.52
N LEU A 180 6.83 32.61 -6.84
CA LEU A 180 6.29 33.80 -7.53
C LEU A 180 4.85 34.11 -7.11
N TYR A 181 4.00 33.08 -7.05
CA TYR A 181 2.61 33.21 -6.61
C TYR A 181 2.53 33.76 -5.18
N ILE A 182 3.27 33.19 -4.24
CA ILE A 182 3.34 33.64 -2.85
C ILE A 182 3.85 35.09 -2.77
N ALA A 183 4.89 35.42 -3.54
CA ALA A 183 5.41 36.78 -3.59
C ALA A 183 4.36 37.79 -4.08
N PHE A 184 3.55 37.40 -5.10
CA PHE A 184 2.48 38.24 -5.65
C PHE A 184 1.30 38.38 -4.69
N ILE A 185 0.79 37.28 -4.13
CA ILE A 185 -0.34 37.29 -3.20
C ILE A 185 -0.06 38.14 -1.96
N ARG A 186 1.18 38.12 -1.45
CA ARG A 186 1.60 38.98 -0.34
C ARG A 186 1.57 40.49 -0.63
N LYS A 187 1.39 40.90 -1.89
CA LYS A 187 1.16 42.30 -2.29
C LYS A 187 -0.32 42.70 -2.26
N LEU A 188 -1.21 41.74 -2.17
CA LEU A 188 -2.65 41.94 -2.19
C LEU A 188 -3.20 41.86 -0.76
N HIS A 189 -3.57 43.02 -0.20
CA HIS A 189 -4.13 43.11 1.15
C HIS A 189 -5.62 43.34 1.03
N VAL A 190 -6.41 42.32 1.34
CA VAL A 190 -7.87 42.40 1.40
C VAL A 190 -8.33 41.80 2.72
N SER A 191 -8.98 42.61 3.54
CA SER A 191 -9.59 42.20 4.81
C SER A 191 -11.01 42.77 4.92
N PHE A 192 -11.82 42.17 5.77
CA PHE A 192 -13.21 42.57 5.96
C PHE A 192 -13.43 43.18 7.33
N GLN A 193 -14.06 44.37 7.38
CA GLN A 193 -14.45 45.01 8.64
C GLN A 193 -15.52 44.19 9.38
N LYS A 194 -16.42 43.54 8.63
CA LYS A 194 -17.49 42.66 9.17
C LYS A 194 -17.14 41.19 8.93
N ARG A 195 -16.46 40.58 9.89
CA ARG A 195 -16.00 39.18 9.80
C ARG A 195 -17.15 38.18 9.73
N ILE A 196 -18.17 38.32 10.60
CA ILE A 196 -19.27 37.35 10.72
C ILE A 196 -20.05 37.16 9.41
N PRO A 197 -20.54 38.21 8.74
CA PRO A 197 -21.25 38.04 7.46
C PRO A 197 -20.38 37.35 6.39
N MET A 198 -19.08 37.67 6.34
CA MET A 198 -18.17 37.03 5.38
C MET A 198 -17.96 35.55 5.69
N SER A 199 -17.82 35.20 6.97
CA SER A 199 -17.71 33.80 7.37
C SER A 199 -18.96 33.00 6.99
N ILE A 200 -20.16 33.59 7.19
CA ILE A 200 -21.44 32.94 6.79
C ILE A 200 -21.45 32.69 5.28
N VAL A 201 -21.06 33.68 4.47
CA VAL A 201 -21.00 33.53 3.00
C VAL A 201 -19.99 32.44 2.62
N CYS A 202 -18.80 32.43 3.21
CA CYS A 202 -17.79 31.41 2.91
C CYS A 202 -18.27 30.00 3.28
N ILE A 203 -18.88 29.83 4.46
CA ILE A 203 -19.46 28.55 4.89
C ILE A 203 -20.56 28.11 3.93
N SER A 204 -21.50 29.00 3.59
CA SER A 204 -22.59 28.69 2.67
C SER A 204 -22.08 28.27 1.29
N LEU A 205 -21.09 28.97 0.76
CA LEU A 205 -20.46 28.61 -0.52
C LEU A 205 -19.70 27.28 -0.43
N ALA A 206 -19.00 27.02 0.67
CA ALA A 206 -18.31 25.74 0.89
C ALA A 206 -19.32 24.59 0.93
N VAL A 207 -20.44 24.73 1.64
CA VAL A 207 -21.50 23.73 1.68
C VAL A 207 -22.12 23.49 0.29
N LEU A 208 -22.36 24.56 -0.48
CA LEU A 208 -22.86 24.43 -1.86
C LEU A 208 -21.84 23.71 -2.76
N CYS A 209 -20.56 24.02 -2.63
CA CYS A 209 -19.50 23.29 -3.35
C CYS A 209 -19.47 21.82 -2.98
N CYS A 210 -19.51 21.49 -1.67
CA CYS A 210 -19.55 20.10 -1.21
C CYS A 210 -20.80 19.34 -1.71
N ALA A 211 -21.96 19.97 -1.67
CA ALA A 211 -23.19 19.38 -2.20
C ALA A 211 -23.12 19.15 -3.72
N TYR A 212 -22.53 20.10 -4.46
CA TYR A 212 -22.32 19.95 -5.90
C TYR A 212 -21.33 18.82 -6.20
N ILE A 213 -20.19 18.76 -5.48
CA ILE A 213 -19.21 17.68 -5.59
C ILE A 213 -19.89 16.33 -5.32
N GLY A 214 -20.58 16.19 -4.19
CA GLY A 214 -21.26 14.95 -3.81
C GLY A 214 -22.27 14.48 -4.87
N LYS A 215 -23.06 15.41 -5.45
CA LYS A 215 -24.01 15.07 -6.51
C LYS A 215 -23.33 14.59 -7.80
N HIS A 216 -22.21 15.21 -8.21
CA HIS A 216 -21.54 14.91 -9.49
C HIS A 216 -20.44 13.87 -9.37
N THR A 217 -20.25 13.29 -8.19
CA THR A 217 -19.33 12.18 -7.94
C THR A 217 -20.04 10.88 -7.58
N GLN A 218 -21.37 10.84 -7.65
CA GLN A 218 -22.12 9.58 -7.53
C GLN A 218 -21.70 8.64 -8.67
N GLY A 219 -21.29 7.41 -8.34
CA GLY A 219 -20.78 6.43 -9.30
C GLY A 219 -19.39 6.72 -9.87
N VAL A 220 -18.71 7.77 -9.42
CA VAL A 220 -17.30 7.97 -9.76
C VAL A 220 -16.46 7.07 -8.88
N VAL A 221 -15.73 6.16 -9.52
CA VAL A 221 -14.81 5.22 -8.87
C VAL A 221 -13.44 5.89 -8.72
N THR A 222 -12.79 5.67 -7.57
CA THR A 222 -11.35 5.89 -7.42
C THR A 222 -10.67 4.75 -8.18
N GLU A 223 -10.04 5.02 -9.29
CA GLU A 223 -9.37 4.04 -10.16
C GLU A 223 -8.13 3.46 -9.45
N THR A 224 -8.38 2.65 -8.48
CA THR A 224 -7.43 2.24 -7.44
C THR A 224 -6.57 1.06 -7.87
N TRP A 225 -7.02 0.28 -8.85
CA TRP A 225 -6.21 -0.73 -9.51
C TRP A 225 -5.14 -0.14 -10.45
N GLU A 226 -5.25 1.12 -10.83
CA GLU A 226 -4.25 1.77 -11.65
C GLU A 226 -3.20 2.46 -10.76
N GLN A 227 -1.93 2.34 -11.09
CA GLN A 227 -0.84 2.93 -10.30
C GLN A 227 -0.98 4.44 -10.09
N LYS A 228 -1.50 5.16 -11.09
CA LYS A 228 -1.84 6.59 -11.01
C LYS A 228 -3.32 6.81 -11.30
N GLY A 229 -4.22 6.17 -10.55
CA GLY A 229 -5.66 6.30 -10.77
C GLY A 229 -6.18 7.73 -10.78
N SER A 230 -5.45 8.65 -10.17
CA SER A 230 -5.76 10.08 -10.21
C SER A 230 -5.73 10.71 -11.61
N TYR A 231 -5.13 10.07 -12.62
CA TYR A 231 -5.08 10.64 -13.97
C TYR A 231 -6.47 10.79 -14.61
N ARG A 232 -7.46 10.01 -14.20
CA ARG A 232 -8.86 10.16 -14.67
C ARG A 232 -9.65 11.16 -13.85
N ASN A 233 -9.42 11.22 -12.55
CA ASN A 233 -10.18 12.05 -11.62
C ASN A 233 -9.49 13.38 -11.28
N GLY A 234 -8.17 13.46 -11.41
CA GLY A 234 -7.33 14.47 -10.79
C GLY A 234 -7.08 14.19 -9.31
N TYR A 235 -5.88 14.48 -8.81
CA TYR A 235 -5.42 14.00 -7.51
C TYR A 235 -6.29 14.49 -6.32
N ILE A 236 -6.62 15.79 -6.26
CA ILE A 236 -7.37 16.32 -5.11
C ILE A 236 -8.77 15.71 -5.04
N LEU A 237 -9.44 15.57 -6.20
CA LEU A 237 -10.73 14.90 -6.25
C LEU A 237 -10.61 13.42 -5.84
N ASN A 238 -9.60 12.72 -6.35
CA ASN A 238 -9.36 11.32 -6.00
C ASN A 238 -9.08 11.14 -4.49
N PHE A 239 -8.29 12.03 -3.90
CA PHE A 239 -8.05 12.06 -2.45
C PHE A 239 -9.34 12.32 -1.65
N VAL A 240 -10.20 13.23 -2.09
CA VAL A 240 -11.50 13.49 -1.43
C VAL A 240 -12.44 12.28 -1.58
N LEU A 241 -12.45 11.62 -2.73
CA LEU A 241 -13.23 10.40 -2.94
C LEU A 241 -12.75 9.26 -2.03
N SER A 242 -11.45 9.13 -1.81
CA SER A 242 -10.90 8.11 -0.91
C SER A 242 -11.34 8.25 0.55
N ILE A 243 -11.87 9.42 0.96
CA ILE A 243 -12.53 9.58 2.27
C ILE A 243 -13.82 8.72 2.32
N ARG A 244 -14.61 8.70 1.26
CA ARG A 244 -15.81 7.86 1.16
C ARG A 244 -15.42 6.39 1.29
N ASP A 245 -14.34 6.01 0.65
CA ASP A 245 -13.87 4.63 0.60
C ASP A 245 -13.29 4.13 1.95
N CYS A 246 -13.14 5.01 2.95
CA CYS A 246 -12.76 4.61 4.32
C CYS A 246 -13.92 4.04 5.14
N PHE A 247 -15.16 4.12 4.66
CA PHE A 247 -16.32 3.58 5.33
C PHE A 247 -16.71 2.24 4.69
N ILE A 248 -16.56 1.15 5.46
CA ILE A 248 -16.98 -0.17 4.99
C ILE A 248 -18.51 -0.21 4.96
N ALA A 249 -19.05 -0.29 3.75
CA ALA A 249 -20.48 -0.49 3.58
C ALA A 249 -20.84 -1.97 3.84
N GLN A 250 -22.04 -2.19 4.32
CA GLN A 250 -22.60 -3.54 4.38
C GLN A 250 -22.79 -4.06 2.96
N PRO A 251 -22.31 -5.28 2.64
CA PRO A 251 -22.46 -5.84 1.30
C PRO A 251 -23.90 -5.96 0.86
N ASP A 252 -24.14 -5.80 -0.43
CA ASP A 252 -25.48 -5.99 -0.99
C ASP A 252 -26.00 -7.41 -0.72
N GLY A 253 -27.19 -7.50 -0.13
CA GLY A 253 -27.81 -8.78 0.24
C GLY A 253 -27.25 -9.43 1.51
N TYR A 254 -26.35 -8.75 2.24
CA TYR A 254 -25.95 -9.22 3.57
C TYR A 254 -27.13 -9.20 4.53
N SER A 255 -27.40 -10.33 5.16
CA SER A 255 -28.37 -10.49 6.25
C SER A 255 -28.01 -11.67 7.12
N LYS A 256 -28.65 -11.80 8.29
CA LYS A 256 -28.48 -13.00 9.13
C LYS A 256 -28.96 -14.26 8.42
N GLU A 257 -30.02 -14.14 7.64
CA GLU A 257 -30.60 -15.22 6.86
C GLU A 257 -29.60 -15.71 5.78
N ALA A 258 -28.93 -14.78 5.08
CA ALA A 258 -27.92 -15.11 4.08
C ALA A 258 -26.72 -15.84 4.71
N VAL A 259 -26.25 -15.42 5.89
CA VAL A 259 -25.18 -16.11 6.63
C VAL A 259 -25.66 -17.50 7.05
N LYS A 260 -26.89 -17.63 7.53
CA LYS A 260 -27.46 -18.89 7.96
C LYS A 260 -27.66 -19.88 6.81
N GLU A 261 -28.04 -19.41 5.64
CA GLU A 261 -28.11 -20.27 4.42
C GLU A 261 -26.74 -20.87 4.10
N LEU A 262 -25.65 -20.12 4.26
CA LEU A 262 -24.29 -20.63 4.11
C LEU A 262 -23.93 -21.60 5.24
N GLU A 263 -24.28 -21.30 6.51
CA GLU A 263 -24.07 -22.22 7.63
C GLU A 263 -24.77 -23.56 7.39
N ASP A 264 -26.02 -23.57 6.88
CA ASP A 264 -26.79 -24.79 6.64
C ASP A 264 -26.15 -25.67 5.53
N GLN A 265 -25.36 -25.09 4.63
CA GLN A 265 -24.60 -25.83 3.60
C GLN A 265 -23.38 -26.53 4.22
N TYR A 266 -22.62 -25.86 5.08
CA TYR A 266 -21.36 -26.35 5.62
C TYR A 266 -21.50 -27.09 6.98
N SER A 267 -22.64 -27.00 7.65
CA SER A 267 -22.86 -27.68 8.94
C SER A 267 -22.88 -29.22 8.85
N LYS A 268 -23.22 -29.75 7.68
CA LYS A 268 -23.32 -31.21 7.47
C LYS A 268 -21.96 -31.88 7.21
N GLU A 269 -20.98 -31.12 6.77
CA GLU A 269 -19.65 -31.62 6.40
C GLU A 269 -18.71 -31.71 7.62
N THR A 270 -18.90 -30.85 8.60
CA THR A 270 -18.11 -30.87 9.85
C THR A 270 -18.29 -32.13 10.69
N ASP A 271 -19.41 -32.86 10.55
CA ASP A 271 -19.66 -34.09 11.28
C ASP A 271 -18.91 -35.33 10.72
N THR A 272 -18.29 -35.21 9.54
CA THR A 272 -17.68 -36.35 8.83
C THR A 272 -16.16 -36.38 8.85
N VAL A 273 -15.48 -35.32 9.31
CA VAL A 273 -14.00 -35.21 9.28
C VAL A 273 -13.41 -35.42 10.68
N ALA A 274 -13.56 -36.62 11.24
CA ALA A 274 -12.85 -37.04 12.44
C ALA A 274 -11.76 -38.07 12.05
N GLY A 275 -10.70 -37.58 11.41
CA GLY A 275 -9.43 -38.30 11.29
C GLY A 275 -8.36 -37.45 11.95
N GLU A 276 -8.36 -37.35 13.27
CA GLU A 276 -7.23 -36.78 14.00
C GLU A 276 -6.00 -37.67 13.72
N THR A 277 -4.99 -37.08 13.05
CA THR A 277 -3.66 -37.68 13.00
C THR A 277 -3.17 -37.85 14.43
N GLU A 278 -2.60 -39.02 14.79
CA GLU A 278 -2.12 -39.31 16.15
C GLU A 278 -1.12 -38.27 16.68
N LYS A 279 -0.47 -37.51 15.78
CA LYS A 279 0.49 -36.46 16.10
C LYS A 279 0.31 -35.26 15.15
N LYS A 280 0.00 -34.11 15.71
CA LYS A 280 -0.13 -32.86 14.96
C LYS A 280 1.25 -32.34 14.57
N PRO A 281 1.47 -31.87 13.30
CA PRO A 281 2.75 -31.34 12.91
C PRO A 281 3.01 -29.96 13.57
N THR A 282 4.27 -29.65 13.82
CA THR A 282 4.71 -28.26 14.02
C THR A 282 4.53 -27.53 12.69
N ILE A 283 3.82 -26.39 12.71
CA ILE A 283 3.58 -25.57 11.51
C ILE A 283 4.44 -24.30 11.61
N ILE A 284 5.34 -24.11 10.65
CA ILE A 284 6.22 -22.95 10.55
C ILE A 284 5.86 -22.18 9.28
N VAL A 285 5.47 -20.93 9.44
CA VAL A 285 5.16 -20.03 8.33
C VAL A 285 6.26 -18.99 8.20
N VAL A 286 6.82 -18.87 7.02
CA VAL A 286 7.83 -17.88 6.66
C VAL A 286 7.23 -16.99 5.57
N MET A 287 6.81 -15.80 5.92
CA MET A 287 6.51 -14.74 4.96
C MET A 287 7.79 -13.93 4.72
N SER A 288 8.36 -14.09 3.54
CA SER A 288 9.64 -13.47 3.19
C SER A 288 9.40 -12.10 2.54
N GLU A 289 9.94 -11.06 3.19
CA GLU A 289 9.85 -9.66 2.75
C GLU A 289 10.36 -9.51 1.31
N SER A 290 9.53 -8.94 0.45
CA SER A 290 9.84 -8.64 -0.96
C SER A 290 10.39 -9.83 -1.76
N TYR A 291 10.18 -11.08 -1.34
CA TYR A 291 10.66 -12.26 -2.06
C TYR A 291 9.78 -12.53 -3.29
N ALA A 292 10.33 -12.30 -4.48
CA ALA A 292 9.58 -12.39 -5.73
C ALA A 292 10.42 -12.98 -6.86
N ASP A 293 9.75 -13.73 -7.71
CA ASP A 293 10.28 -14.17 -9.00
C ASP A 293 9.96 -13.11 -10.06
N LEU A 294 10.94 -12.29 -10.42
CA LEU A 294 10.77 -11.24 -11.44
C LEU A 294 10.55 -11.80 -12.85
N SER A 295 10.84 -13.09 -13.09
CA SER A 295 10.65 -13.73 -14.39
C SER A 295 9.19 -13.86 -14.80
N VAL A 296 8.26 -13.84 -13.83
CA VAL A 296 6.80 -13.81 -14.11
C VAL A 296 6.36 -12.52 -14.79
N VAL A 297 7.12 -11.43 -14.59
CA VAL A 297 6.84 -10.12 -15.21
C VAL A 297 7.44 -10.04 -16.61
N GLY A 298 8.62 -10.61 -16.83
CA GLY A 298 9.27 -10.63 -18.13
C GLY A 298 10.66 -11.24 -18.10
N ASN A 299 11.17 -11.60 -19.26
CA ASN A 299 12.43 -12.32 -19.37
C ASN A 299 13.65 -11.42 -19.15
N PHE A 300 14.57 -11.87 -18.33
CA PHE A 300 15.90 -11.30 -18.15
C PHE A 300 16.92 -12.42 -17.85
N SER A 301 18.20 -12.09 -17.89
CA SER A 301 19.27 -13.04 -17.58
C SER A 301 20.19 -12.46 -16.54
N THR A 302 20.73 -13.32 -15.68
CA THR A 302 21.65 -13.00 -14.61
C THR A 302 22.97 -13.73 -14.76
N ASN A 303 24.01 -13.25 -14.06
CA ASN A 303 25.33 -13.89 -14.06
C ASN A 303 25.41 -15.15 -13.19
N ILE A 304 24.48 -15.34 -12.26
CA ILE A 304 24.35 -16.51 -11.38
C ILE A 304 22.90 -16.97 -11.34
N ASP A 305 22.67 -18.18 -10.92
CA ASP A 305 21.35 -18.66 -10.50
C ASP A 305 20.96 -17.96 -9.20
N LEU A 306 19.74 -17.43 -9.13
CA LEU A 306 19.29 -16.60 -8.01
C LEU A 306 18.73 -17.44 -6.85
N THR A 307 18.04 -18.53 -7.18
CA THR A 307 17.25 -19.34 -6.23
C THR A 307 17.50 -20.84 -6.42
N PRO A 308 18.78 -21.29 -6.47
CA PRO A 308 19.09 -22.69 -6.78
C PRO A 308 18.50 -23.66 -5.76
N PHE A 309 18.42 -23.28 -4.48
CA PHE A 309 17.83 -24.13 -3.45
C PHE A 309 16.30 -24.18 -3.58
N TYR A 310 15.62 -23.04 -3.65
CA TYR A 310 14.18 -22.98 -3.88
C TYR A 310 13.80 -23.81 -5.12
N ASP A 311 14.55 -23.70 -6.21
CA ASP A 311 14.26 -24.42 -7.45
C ASP A 311 14.46 -25.93 -7.31
N SER A 312 15.37 -26.38 -6.47
CA SER A 312 15.63 -27.79 -6.20
C SER A 312 14.58 -28.50 -5.35
N LEU A 313 13.74 -27.75 -4.60
CA LEU A 313 12.69 -28.34 -3.77
C LEU A 313 11.61 -29.00 -4.61
N GLU A 314 11.48 -30.30 -4.51
CA GLU A 314 10.52 -31.11 -5.26
C GLU A 314 9.80 -32.15 -4.41
N GLU A 315 10.52 -32.92 -3.62
CA GLU A 315 9.95 -33.99 -2.80
C GLU A 315 9.17 -33.39 -1.62
N ASN A 316 8.03 -33.99 -1.30
CA ASN A 316 7.17 -33.56 -0.20
C ASN A 316 6.81 -32.07 -0.24
N THR A 317 6.70 -31.52 -1.46
CA THR A 317 6.51 -30.09 -1.70
C THR A 317 5.32 -29.79 -2.59
N ILE A 318 4.43 -28.91 -2.14
CA ILE A 318 3.52 -28.14 -3.00
C ILE A 318 4.23 -26.84 -3.34
N LYS A 319 4.31 -26.49 -4.63
CA LYS A 319 5.07 -25.32 -5.10
C LYS A 319 4.32 -24.60 -6.21
N GLY A 320 4.39 -23.28 -6.21
CA GLY A 320 3.73 -22.49 -7.25
C GLY A 320 3.81 -20.99 -7.06
N HIS A 321 2.85 -20.29 -7.64
CA HIS A 321 2.73 -18.84 -7.55
C HIS A 321 1.39 -18.44 -6.93
N ALA A 322 1.42 -17.44 -6.06
CA ALA A 322 0.24 -16.88 -5.42
C ALA A 322 0.11 -15.39 -5.74
N LEU A 323 -1.12 -14.92 -5.91
CA LEU A 323 -1.41 -13.50 -6.00
C LEU A 323 -1.40 -12.87 -4.62
N SER A 324 -0.60 -11.83 -4.43
CA SER A 324 -0.70 -10.86 -3.35
C SER A 324 -1.66 -9.74 -3.76
N SER A 325 -2.21 -9.04 -2.79
CA SER A 325 -3.05 -7.85 -3.02
C SER A 325 -2.27 -6.54 -3.00
N VAL A 326 -0.96 -6.59 -2.77
CA VAL A 326 -0.11 -5.41 -2.63
C VAL A 326 1.14 -5.48 -3.49
N PHE A 327 1.72 -4.31 -3.77
CA PHE A 327 2.93 -4.15 -4.55
C PHE A 327 3.86 -3.16 -3.87
N GLY A 328 5.09 -3.55 -3.62
CA GLY A 328 6.18 -2.70 -3.14
C GLY A 328 6.04 -2.15 -1.73
N ALA A 329 4.97 -2.49 -1.01
CA ALA A 329 4.71 -2.10 0.38
C ALA A 329 3.41 -2.72 0.91
N LYS A 330 3.11 -2.48 2.20
CA LYS A 330 1.90 -2.92 2.91
C LYS A 330 1.89 -4.43 3.21
N THR A 331 3.03 -4.96 3.55
CA THR A 331 3.26 -6.31 4.09
C THR A 331 2.14 -6.84 5.00
N PRO A 332 1.54 -6.03 5.94
CA PRO A 332 0.50 -6.55 6.84
C PRO A 332 -0.80 -6.94 6.13
N ASN A 333 -1.05 -6.49 4.90
CA ASN A 333 -2.21 -6.94 4.15
C ASN A 333 -2.02 -8.38 3.64
N SER A 334 -0.82 -8.73 3.16
CA SER A 334 -0.46 -10.10 2.77
C SER A 334 -0.49 -11.05 3.97
N GLU A 335 0.04 -10.61 5.10
CA GLU A 335 -0.02 -11.33 6.37
C GLU A 335 -1.47 -11.59 6.82
N TRP A 336 -2.33 -10.58 6.72
CA TRP A 336 -3.74 -10.69 7.07
C TRP A 336 -4.52 -11.61 6.13
N GLU A 337 -4.29 -11.53 4.81
CA GLU A 337 -4.92 -12.44 3.85
C GLU A 337 -4.57 -13.90 4.17
N PHE A 338 -3.30 -14.20 4.42
CA PHE A 338 -2.86 -15.54 4.81
C PHE A 338 -3.48 -15.98 6.14
N LEU A 339 -3.41 -15.15 7.19
CA LEU A 339 -3.85 -15.54 8.53
C LEU A 339 -5.36 -15.65 8.66
N THR A 340 -6.15 -14.93 7.87
CA THR A 340 -7.61 -14.90 8.04
C THR A 340 -8.37 -15.58 6.93
N GLY A 341 -7.75 -15.87 5.80
CA GLY A 341 -8.44 -16.33 4.60
C GLY A 341 -9.39 -15.29 3.98
N ASN A 342 -9.34 -14.04 4.43
CA ASN A 342 -10.09 -12.92 3.84
C ASN A 342 -9.29 -12.30 2.69
N SER A 343 -9.91 -11.43 1.88
CA SER A 343 -9.24 -10.78 0.76
C SER A 343 -9.36 -9.26 0.79
N MET A 344 -8.30 -8.57 0.36
CA MET A 344 -8.32 -7.14 0.10
C MET A 344 -9.27 -6.75 -1.03
N ALA A 345 -9.76 -7.69 -1.83
CA ALA A 345 -10.72 -7.46 -2.92
C ALA A 345 -11.99 -6.71 -2.48
N PHE A 346 -12.43 -6.93 -1.23
CA PHE A 346 -13.65 -6.34 -0.67
C PHE A 346 -13.39 -5.19 0.30
N LEU A 347 -12.16 -4.72 0.37
CA LEU A 347 -11.80 -3.58 1.21
C LEU A 347 -11.47 -2.35 0.37
N PRO A 348 -11.71 -1.16 0.89
CA PRO A 348 -11.34 0.07 0.21
C PRO A 348 -9.87 0.05 -0.17
N SER A 349 -9.60 0.44 -1.40
CA SER A 349 -8.23 0.51 -1.88
C SER A 349 -7.34 1.39 -1.00
N GLY A 350 -6.10 0.97 -0.87
CA GLY A 350 -5.13 1.64 -0.02
C GLY A 350 -5.29 1.34 1.46
N SER A 351 -6.28 0.55 1.88
CA SER A 351 -6.42 0.10 3.26
C SER A 351 -5.15 -0.57 3.77
N VAL A 352 -4.89 -0.40 5.05
CA VAL A 352 -3.91 -1.16 5.84
C VAL A 352 -4.68 -1.79 6.99
N VAL A 353 -4.98 -3.07 6.86
CA VAL A 353 -5.96 -3.76 7.72
C VAL A 353 -5.58 -3.67 9.18
N TYR A 354 -4.32 -3.89 9.52
CA TYR A 354 -3.81 -3.85 10.89
C TYR A 354 -4.00 -2.50 11.58
N GLN A 355 -3.92 -1.42 10.84
CA GLN A 355 -4.06 -0.08 11.40
C GLN A 355 -5.51 0.44 11.40
N GLN A 356 -6.37 -0.17 10.61
CA GLN A 356 -7.71 0.38 10.36
C GLN A 356 -8.83 -0.49 10.92
N TYR A 357 -8.71 -1.82 10.86
CA TYR A 357 -9.85 -2.71 11.08
C TYR A 357 -9.64 -3.73 12.20
N ILE A 358 -8.40 -4.06 12.59
CA ILE A 358 -8.15 -4.99 13.69
C ILE A 358 -8.22 -4.25 15.02
N THR A 359 -9.43 -4.06 15.52
CA THR A 359 -9.70 -3.39 16.81
C THR A 359 -10.08 -4.37 17.92
N ASP A 360 -10.36 -5.62 17.56
CA ASP A 360 -10.69 -6.74 18.45
C ASP A 360 -10.21 -8.06 17.82
N THR A 361 -10.64 -9.19 18.35
CA THR A 361 -10.19 -10.52 17.91
C THR A 361 -10.93 -10.99 16.66
N PRO A 362 -10.35 -10.88 15.45
CA PRO A 362 -10.87 -11.55 14.27
C PRO A 362 -10.65 -13.05 14.41
N THR A 363 -11.52 -13.86 13.82
CA THR A 363 -11.20 -15.28 13.65
C THR A 363 -10.14 -15.43 12.56
N SER A 364 -9.11 -16.19 12.89
CA SER A 364 -7.91 -16.35 12.06
C SER A 364 -7.34 -17.76 12.21
N LEU A 365 -6.35 -18.11 11.40
CA LEU A 365 -5.57 -19.34 11.56
C LEU A 365 -4.99 -19.44 12.98
N VAL A 366 -4.51 -18.32 13.54
CA VAL A 366 -3.96 -18.25 14.91
C VAL A 366 -5.00 -18.69 15.94
N SER A 367 -6.19 -18.05 15.94
CA SER A 367 -7.26 -18.38 16.87
C SER A 367 -7.76 -19.83 16.69
N ASN A 368 -7.82 -20.31 15.44
CA ASN A 368 -8.20 -21.70 15.15
C ASN A 368 -7.15 -22.70 15.66
N ARG A 369 -5.85 -22.43 15.49
CA ARG A 369 -4.77 -23.30 16.03
C ARG A 369 -4.77 -23.28 17.56
N LYS A 370 -4.89 -22.13 18.16
CA LYS A 370 -4.99 -22.00 19.62
C LYS A 370 -6.19 -22.78 20.19
N ASN A 371 -7.35 -22.72 19.54
CA ASN A 371 -8.55 -23.44 19.97
C ASN A 371 -8.38 -24.97 20.00
N ILE A 372 -7.43 -25.52 19.26
CA ILE A 372 -7.10 -26.94 19.26
C ILE A 372 -5.78 -27.25 19.98
N GLY A 373 -5.22 -26.30 20.72
CA GLY A 373 -4.14 -26.51 21.69
C GLY A 373 -2.74 -26.22 21.22
N TYR A 374 -2.56 -25.54 20.05
CA TYR A 374 -1.25 -25.04 19.66
C TYR A 374 -0.81 -23.85 20.51
N THR A 375 0.49 -23.78 20.80
CA THR A 375 1.16 -22.53 21.21
C THR A 375 1.48 -21.72 19.96
N CYS A 376 0.96 -20.51 19.88
CA CYS A 376 1.10 -19.64 18.72
C CYS A 376 2.15 -18.55 18.95
N VAL A 377 3.19 -18.54 18.13
CA VAL A 377 4.34 -17.64 18.22
C VAL A 377 4.43 -16.76 16.99
N ALA A 378 4.64 -15.46 17.18
CA ALA A 378 4.95 -14.52 16.08
C ALA A 378 6.38 -14.01 16.21
N MET A 379 7.11 -13.94 15.08
CA MET A 379 8.50 -13.48 15.01
C MET A 379 8.66 -12.44 13.89
N HIS A 380 9.19 -11.28 14.23
CA HIS A 380 9.50 -10.24 13.24
C HIS A 380 10.72 -9.42 13.67
N PRO A 381 11.87 -9.55 12.99
CA PRO A 381 13.12 -8.90 13.37
C PRO A 381 13.11 -7.39 13.08
N TYR A 382 12.05 -6.70 13.50
CA TYR A 382 11.85 -5.26 13.37
C TYR A 382 11.06 -4.72 14.58
N TYR A 383 10.77 -3.40 14.59
CA TYR A 383 10.06 -2.77 15.68
C TYR A 383 8.61 -3.28 15.83
N ASP A 384 8.19 -3.53 17.05
CA ASP A 384 6.85 -3.99 17.43
C ASP A 384 5.73 -3.01 17.03
N THR A 385 6.07 -1.70 17.02
CA THR A 385 5.17 -0.63 16.57
C THR A 385 4.97 -0.61 15.05
N GLY A 386 5.84 -1.31 14.29
CA GLY A 386 5.71 -1.46 12.86
C GLY A 386 4.35 -2.08 12.50
N TRP A 387 3.54 -1.33 11.74
CA TRP A 387 2.17 -1.69 11.38
C TRP A 387 1.24 -2.02 12.57
N SER A 388 1.57 -1.53 13.79
CA SER A 388 0.82 -1.77 15.03
C SER A 388 0.77 -3.24 15.46
N ARG A 389 1.79 -4.05 15.14
CA ARG A 389 1.84 -5.48 15.47
C ARG A 389 1.77 -5.75 16.97
N ASN A 390 2.32 -4.84 17.79
CA ASN A 390 2.20 -4.88 19.25
C ASN A 390 0.74 -4.84 19.78
N ILE A 391 -0.21 -4.39 18.95
CA ILE A 391 -1.65 -4.39 19.25
C ILE A 391 -2.34 -5.55 18.54
N VAL A 392 -1.99 -5.78 17.28
CA VAL A 392 -2.68 -6.75 16.42
C VAL A 392 -2.39 -8.19 16.82
N TYR A 393 -1.15 -8.55 17.13
CA TYR A 393 -0.79 -9.93 17.46
C TYR A 393 -1.47 -10.45 18.74
N PRO A 394 -1.50 -9.69 19.84
CA PRO A 394 -2.32 -10.08 21.00
C PRO A 394 -3.81 -10.23 20.65
N ASN A 395 -4.38 -9.34 19.82
CA ASN A 395 -5.76 -9.42 19.38
C ASN A 395 -6.04 -10.66 18.51
N MET A 396 -5.08 -11.12 17.71
CA MET A 396 -5.20 -12.35 16.93
C MET A 396 -5.03 -13.62 17.76
N GLY A 397 -4.49 -13.51 18.97
CA GLY A 397 -4.37 -14.62 19.91
C GLY A 397 -2.98 -15.26 19.99
N PHE A 398 -1.93 -14.64 19.45
CA PHE A 398 -0.56 -15.12 19.66
C PHE A 398 -0.20 -15.15 21.14
N ASP A 399 0.45 -16.24 21.58
CA ASP A 399 0.90 -16.45 22.95
C ASP A 399 2.25 -15.79 23.21
N GLU A 400 3.12 -15.79 22.21
CA GLU A 400 4.47 -15.23 22.26
C GLU A 400 4.70 -14.33 21.05
N THR A 401 5.45 -13.24 21.27
CA THR A 401 5.84 -12.32 20.19
C THR A 401 7.31 -11.96 20.35
N HIS A 402 8.09 -12.08 19.28
CA HIS A 402 9.51 -11.73 19.24
C HIS A 402 9.73 -10.64 18.21
N PHE A 403 10.33 -9.54 18.67
CA PHE A 403 10.63 -8.36 17.84
C PHE A 403 12.14 -8.08 17.89
N ILE A 404 12.60 -7.00 17.27
CA ILE A 404 14.01 -6.69 17.02
C ILE A 404 14.92 -6.88 18.23
N ASP A 405 14.46 -6.58 19.45
CA ASP A 405 15.25 -6.71 20.69
C ASP A 405 15.49 -8.17 21.09
N ASP A 406 14.75 -9.12 20.54
CA ASP A 406 14.88 -10.56 20.78
C ASP A 406 15.86 -11.27 19.83
N PHE A 407 16.44 -10.54 18.86
CA PHE A 407 17.36 -11.06 17.85
C PHE A 407 18.77 -10.53 18.07
N ASP A 408 19.77 -11.24 17.52
CA ASP A 408 21.15 -10.77 17.52
C ASP A 408 21.34 -9.64 16.53
N GLN A 409 21.36 -8.41 17.04
CA GLN A 409 21.50 -7.19 16.25
C GLN A 409 22.92 -7.00 15.65
N THR A 410 23.83 -7.95 15.84
CA THR A 410 25.13 -7.97 15.15
C THR A 410 25.07 -8.72 13.81
N LYS A 411 24.04 -9.56 13.62
CA LYS A 411 23.77 -10.32 12.39
C LYS A 411 22.89 -9.51 11.44
N ILE A 412 23.46 -8.46 10.88
CA ILE A 412 22.77 -7.54 9.95
C ILE A 412 23.39 -7.59 8.57
N LEU A 413 22.53 -7.50 7.55
CA LEU A 413 22.88 -7.29 6.17
C LEU A 413 22.24 -5.97 5.72
N ARG A 414 23.03 -5.06 5.15
CA ARG A 414 22.63 -3.67 5.01
C ARG A 414 22.23 -3.08 6.37
N ASP A 415 20.96 -2.72 6.57
CA ASP A 415 20.42 -2.14 7.80
C ASP A 415 19.46 -3.10 8.54
N TYR A 416 19.31 -4.34 8.07
CA TYR A 416 18.30 -5.26 8.57
C TYR A 416 18.92 -6.56 9.07
N ILE A 417 18.27 -7.14 10.09
CA ILE A 417 18.60 -8.48 10.60
C ILE A 417 18.42 -9.49 9.47
N THR A 418 19.36 -10.43 9.35
CA THR A 418 19.39 -11.42 8.28
C THR A 418 18.28 -12.45 8.40
N ASP A 419 17.87 -13.02 7.26
CA ASP A 419 16.96 -14.17 7.22
C ASP A 419 17.57 -15.38 7.95
N GLN A 420 18.88 -15.55 7.88
CA GLN A 420 19.60 -16.59 8.62
C GLN A 420 19.37 -16.47 10.12
N GLU A 421 19.46 -15.27 10.71
CA GLU A 421 19.21 -15.06 12.14
C GLU A 421 17.76 -15.34 12.51
N LEU A 422 16.81 -14.93 11.67
CA LEU A 422 15.40 -15.26 11.87
C LEU A 422 15.19 -16.79 11.90
N TYR A 423 15.81 -17.50 10.99
CA TYR A 423 15.67 -18.97 10.91
C TYR A 423 16.38 -19.69 12.07
N GLU A 424 17.51 -19.19 12.51
CA GLU A 424 18.16 -19.68 13.74
C GLU A 424 17.24 -19.47 14.97
N LYS A 425 16.56 -18.33 15.06
CA LYS A 425 15.57 -18.06 16.12
C LYS A 425 14.36 -19.00 16.07
N ILE A 426 13.89 -19.36 14.87
CA ILE A 426 12.83 -20.37 14.69
C ILE A 426 13.30 -21.72 15.22
N VAL A 427 14.51 -22.13 14.87
CA VAL A 427 15.13 -23.38 15.35
C VAL A 427 15.27 -23.38 16.88
N ASP A 428 15.79 -22.30 17.46
CA ASP A 428 15.94 -22.15 18.92
C ASP A 428 14.59 -22.29 19.65
N ARG A 429 13.52 -21.67 19.11
CA ARG A 429 12.18 -21.80 19.69
C ARG A 429 11.63 -23.22 19.54
N TYR A 430 11.88 -23.87 18.41
CA TYR A 430 11.51 -25.26 18.21
C TYR A 430 12.26 -26.20 19.19
N GLU A 431 13.57 -26.03 19.36
CA GLU A 431 14.36 -26.86 20.29
C GLU A 431 13.96 -26.67 21.75
N SER A 432 13.51 -25.46 22.11
CA SER A 432 13.05 -25.14 23.48
C SER A 432 11.61 -25.60 23.78
N LYS A 433 10.90 -26.17 22.79
CA LYS A 433 9.51 -26.63 23.00
C LYS A 433 9.41 -27.73 24.02
N LYS A 434 8.31 -27.77 24.78
CA LYS A 434 7.99 -28.86 25.69
C LYS A 434 7.62 -30.12 24.89
N SER A 435 7.83 -31.29 25.48
CA SER A 435 7.58 -32.57 24.80
C SER A 435 6.15 -32.79 24.29
N ASN A 436 5.17 -32.07 24.84
CA ASN A 436 3.75 -32.17 24.46
C ASN A 436 3.23 -30.84 23.89
N GLU A 437 4.10 -29.98 23.39
CA GLU A 437 3.74 -28.68 22.83
C GLU A 437 3.57 -28.80 21.33
N ASP A 438 2.35 -28.58 20.83
CA ASP A 438 2.07 -28.36 19.43
C ASP A 438 2.40 -26.90 19.11
N LEU A 439 3.22 -26.64 18.12
CA LEU A 439 3.78 -25.30 17.86
C LEU A 439 3.33 -24.77 16.49
N PHE A 440 2.79 -23.55 16.49
CA PHE A 440 2.53 -22.75 15.30
C PHE A 440 3.38 -21.49 15.35
N ILE A 441 4.29 -21.32 14.38
CA ILE A 441 5.16 -20.15 14.27
C ILE A 441 4.80 -19.36 13.00
N MET A 442 4.46 -18.09 13.15
CA MET A 442 4.36 -17.11 12.04
C MET A 442 5.58 -16.21 12.09
N SER A 443 6.41 -16.26 11.08
CA SER A 443 7.60 -15.43 10.96
C SER A 443 7.54 -14.53 9.73
N ILE A 444 7.95 -13.29 9.89
CA ILE A 444 8.03 -12.30 8.82
C ILE A 444 9.46 -11.78 8.75
N SER A 445 10.14 -11.96 7.63
CA SER A 445 11.52 -11.51 7.47
C SER A 445 11.60 -9.99 7.22
N MET A 446 12.83 -9.45 7.20
CA MET A 446 13.06 -8.01 6.97
C MET A 446 14.27 -7.75 6.07
N GLN A 447 15.12 -8.74 5.84
CA GLN A 447 16.40 -8.60 5.12
C GLN A 447 16.26 -7.92 3.76
N ASN A 448 15.24 -8.27 3.00
CA ASN A 448 15.04 -7.79 1.63
C ASN A 448 14.24 -6.48 1.55
N HIS A 449 13.92 -5.84 2.68
CA HIS A 449 13.14 -4.59 2.69
C HIS A 449 13.77 -3.51 1.79
N GLY A 450 12.93 -2.72 1.13
CA GLY A 450 13.30 -1.74 0.13
C GLY A 450 14.31 -0.66 0.58
N GLY A 451 14.80 0.10 -0.39
CA GLY A 451 15.91 1.03 -0.27
C GLY A 451 17.18 0.45 -0.90
N TYR A 452 17.11 0.01 -2.16
CA TYR A 452 18.21 -0.70 -2.85
C TYR A 452 19.20 0.24 -3.54
N THR A 453 19.24 1.51 -3.18
CA THR A 453 20.04 2.54 -3.90
C THR A 453 21.38 2.84 -3.23
N GLU A 454 21.51 2.55 -1.96
CA GLU A 454 22.73 2.82 -1.18
C GLU A 454 23.73 1.66 -1.28
N LYS A 455 25.02 1.99 -1.10
CA LYS A 455 26.08 0.99 -0.98
C LYS A 455 26.39 0.75 0.48
N TYR A 456 26.54 -0.51 0.84
CA TYR A 456 26.80 -0.96 2.19
C TYR A 456 28.14 -1.71 2.28
N ASP A 457 28.93 -1.41 3.29
CA ASP A 457 30.22 -2.09 3.52
C ASP A 457 30.04 -3.54 4.00
N ASN A 458 28.88 -3.88 4.53
CA ASN A 458 28.52 -5.22 5.03
C ASN A 458 27.70 -6.04 4.03
N PHE A 459 27.63 -5.64 2.74
CA PHE A 459 26.89 -6.35 1.71
C PHE A 459 27.63 -6.36 0.38
N ASP A 460 27.89 -7.56 -0.14
CA ASP A 460 28.49 -7.77 -1.46
C ASP A 460 27.42 -8.14 -2.50
N GLU A 461 27.28 -7.31 -3.53
CA GLU A 461 26.39 -7.58 -4.67
C GLU A 461 26.97 -8.70 -5.55
N LYS A 462 26.45 -9.92 -5.40
CA LYS A 462 26.86 -11.12 -6.15
C LYS A 462 26.11 -11.27 -7.47
N ALA A 463 24.83 -10.96 -7.46
CA ALA A 463 23.95 -11.09 -8.62
C ALA A 463 23.86 -9.79 -9.42
N ARG A 464 23.78 -9.92 -10.75
CA ARG A 464 23.58 -8.78 -11.64
C ARG A 464 22.87 -9.20 -12.92
N MET A 465 22.10 -8.29 -13.47
CA MET A 465 21.52 -8.45 -14.79
C MET A 465 22.59 -8.44 -15.88
N LEU A 466 22.39 -9.26 -16.91
CA LEU A 466 23.23 -9.27 -18.11
C LEU A 466 22.61 -8.37 -19.20
N GLY A 467 23.47 -7.65 -19.92
CA GLY A 467 23.05 -6.80 -21.05
C GLY A 467 22.56 -5.39 -20.70
N ILE A 468 22.11 -5.15 -19.47
CA ILE A 468 21.69 -3.84 -18.97
C ILE A 468 22.07 -3.69 -17.49
N ASN A 469 22.31 -2.47 -17.05
CA ASN A 469 22.67 -2.20 -15.66
C ASN A 469 21.59 -1.39 -14.94
N TYR A 470 20.95 -2.02 -13.97
CA TYR A 470 20.08 -1.43 -12.97
C TYR A 470 20.68 -1.70 -11.58
N PRO A 471 21.37 -0.72 -10.96
CA PRO A 471 22.08 -0.97 -9.69
C PRO A 471 21.14 -1.42 -8.56
N ASP A 472 19.95 -0.84 -8.44
CA ASP A 472 18.93 -1.22 -7.47
C ASP A 472 18.41 -2.64 -7.69
N VAL A 473 18.22 -3.05 -8.95
CA VAL A 473 17.83 -4.42 -9.29
C VAL A 473 18.95 -5.41 -8.94
N ASN A 474 20.21 -5.09 -9.25
CA ASN A 474 21.34 -5.95 -8.92
C ASN A 474 21.48 -6.17 -7.41
N GLN A 475 21.29 -5.11 -6.63
CA GLN A 475 21.28 -5.21 -5.17
C GLN A 475 20.13 -6.11 -4.69
N TYR A 476 18.91 -5.90 -5.18
CA TYR A 476 17.75 -6.73 -4.87
C TYR A 476 17.97 -8.21 -5.23
N LEU A 477 18.45 -8.52 -6.44
CA LEU A 477 18.72 -9.89 -6.88
C LEU A 477 19.77 -10.58 -6.00
N SER A 478 20.76 -9.82 -5.52
CA SER A 478 21.77 -10.35 -4.60
C SER A 478 21.18 -10.68 -3.23
N LEU A 479 20.18 -9.90 -2.76
CA LEU A 479 19.45 -10.19 -1.52
C LEU A 479 18.59 -11.46 -1.64
N ILE A 480 17.93 -11.66 -2.78
CA ILE A 480 17.16 -12.89 -3.04
C ILE A 480 18.08 -14.12 -2.98
N HIS A 481 19.29 -14.03 -3.53
CA HIS A 481 20.27 -15.12 -3.46
C HIS A 481 20.74 -15.40 -2.03
N GLU A 482 20.91 -14.39 -1.18
CA GLU A 482 21.21 -14.57 0.25
C GLU A 482 20.02 -15.21 0.99
N SER A 483 18.77 -14.82 0.68
CA SER A 483 17.57 -15.44 1.26
C SER A 483 17.42 -16.90 0.88
N ASP A 484 17.73 -17.27 -0.38
CA ASP A 484 17.73 -18.67 -0.83
C ASP A 484 18.74 -19.52 -0.06
N SER A 485 19.93 -18.97 0.20
CA SER A 485 20.96 -19.65 1.00
C SER A 485 20.54 -19.84 2.46
N ALA A 486 19.86 -18.85 3.04
CA ALA A 486 19.31 -18.99 4.40
C ALA A 486 18.16 -20.01 4.45
N LEU A 487 17.35 -20.08 3.40
CA LEU A 487 16.26 -21.06 3.28
C LEU A 487 16.78 -22.50 3.26
N GLU A 488 17.92 -22.74 2.59
CA GLU A 488 18.61 -24.04 2.62
C GLU A 488 18.95 -24.47 4.04
N TYR A 489 19.41 -23.55 4.88
CA TYR A 489 19.69 -23.84 6.30
C TYR A 489 18.43 -24.29 7.02
N LEU A 490 17.31 -23.57 6.89
CA LEU A 490 16.07 -23.87 7.60
C LEU A 490 15.55 -25.26 7.22
N ILE A 491 15.42 -25.56 5.93
CA ILE A 491 14.91 -26.85 5.45
C ILE A 491 15.85 -27.98 5.82
N SER A 492 17.16 -27.82 5.62
CA SER A 492 18.16 -28.85 5.97
C SER A 492 18.22 -29.17 7.47
N TYR A 493 17.81 -28.24 8.34
CA TYR A 493 17.65 -28.51 9.76
C TYR A 493 16.45 -29.42 9.99
N PHE A 494 15.26 -29.04 9.48
CA PHE A 494 14.02 -29.76 9.73
C PHE A 494 13.91 -31.11 8.98
N GLU A 495 14.67 -31.32 7.91
CA GLU A 495 14.82 -32.63 7.27
C GLU A 495 15.35 -33.72 8.23
N LYS A 496 16.09 -33.34 9.26
CA LYS A 496 16.74 -34.26 10.21
C LYS A 496 15.93 -34.47 11.49
N VAL A 497 14.77 -33.81 11.58
CA VAL A 497 13.91 -33.85 12.76
C VAL A 497 12.92 -35.01 12.64
N ASP A 498 12.79 -35.81 13.68
CA ASP A 498 11.85 -36.96 13.72
C ASP A 498 10.40 -36.56 13.91
N ASP A 499 10.14 -35.39 14.54
CA ASP A 499 8.78 -34.87 14.74
C ASP A 499 8.23 -34.35 13.38
N PRO A 500 6.94 -34.53 13.10
CA PRO A 500 6.35 -34.00 11.87
C PRO A 500 6.37 -32.47 11.87
N VAL A 501 6.91 -31.91 10.79
CA VAL A 501 7.04 -30.47 10.57
C VAL A 501 6.53 -30.12 9.19
N GLU A 502 5.76 -29.04 9.10
CA GLU A 502 5.36 -28.39 7.87
C GLU A 502 5.93 -26.97 7.83
N ILE A 503 6.52 -26.60 6.69
CA ILE A 503 7.02 -25.25 6.43
C ILE A 503 6.27 -24.65 5.26
N VAL A 504 5.58 -23.55 5.52
CA VAL A 504 4.89 -22.72 4.52
C VAL A 504 5.74 -21.49 4.25
N PHE A 505 6.23 -21.34 3.04
CA PHE A 505 7.04 -20.20 2.60
C PHE A 505 6.34 -19.44 1.49
N PHE A 506 6.30 -18.12 1.57
CA PHE A 506 5.78 -17.26 0.48
C PHE A 506 6.35 -15.84 0.56
N GLY A 507 6.43 -15.18 -0.59
CA GLY A 507 6.72 -13.76 -0.65
C GLY A 507 5.49 -12.93 -0.29
N ASP A 508 5.68 -11.76 0.33
CA ASP A 508 4.58 -10.87 0.67
C ASP A 508 4.13 -9.98 -0.48
N HIS A 509 5.05 -9.51 -1.30
CA HIS A 509 4.81 -8.70 -2.51
C HIS A 509 6.06 -8.60 -3.39
N GLN A 510 5.88 -8.11 -4.62
CA GLN A 510 6.99 -7.72 -5.49
C GLN A 510 7.72 -6.48 -4.95
N PRO A 511 9.04 -6.33 -5.20
CA PRO A 511 9.82 -5.18 -4.73
C PRO A 511 9.45 -3.89 -5.46
N SER A 512 9.61 -2.75 -4.80
CA SER A 512 9.57 -1.44 -5.44
C SER A 512 10.96 -1.10 -5.99
N LEU A 513 11.14 -1.27 -7.29
CA LEU A 513 12.37 -0.98 -8.03
C LEU A 513 12.23 0.28 -8.90
N SER A 514 13.31 0.70 -9.56
CA SER A 514 13.32 1.86 -10.46
C SER A 514 12.12 1.92 -11.38
N SER A 515 11.50 3.08 -11.52
CA SER A 515 10.29 3.29 -12.31
C SER A 515 10.43 2.93 -13.79
N SER A 516 11.65 2.83 -14.31
CA SER A 516 11.95 2.40 -15.68
C SER A 516 12.16 0.90 -15.81
N PHE A 517 12.37 0.17 -14.71
CA PHE A 517 12.69 -1.25 -14.75
C PHE A 517 11.50 -2.11 -15.18
N TYR A 518 10.36 -1.99 -14.52
CA TYR A 518 9.18 -2.78 -14.88
C TYR A 518 8.67 -2.50 -16.30
N PRO A 519 8.63 -1.24 -16.79
CA PRO A 519 8.38 -0.96 -18.21
C PRO A 519 9.40 -1.59 -19.17
N TYR A 520 10.67 -1.65 -18.78
CA TYR A 520 11.69 -2.36 -19.56
C TYR A 520 11.40 -3.86 -19.62
N LEU A 521 11.09 -4.47 -18.47
CA LEU A 521 10.84 -5.91 -18.34
C LEU A 521 9.57 -6.34 -19.09
N ASN A 522 8.49 -5.57 -19.00
CA ASN A 522 7.23 -5.81 -19.71
C ASN A 522 7.28 -5.46 -21.21
N GLY A 523 8.28 -4.71 -21.66
CA GLY A 523 8.35 -4.18 -23.03
C GLY A 523 7.36 -3.05 -23.33
N LYS A 524 6.62 -2.55 -22.33
CA LYS A 524 5.64 -1.45 -22.45
C LYS A 524 5.43 -0.74 -21.11
N GLY A 525 4.91 0.49 -21.17
CA GLY A 525 4.60 1.25 -19.96
C GLY A 525 3.47 0.61 -19.15
N LEU A 526 3.51 0.78 -17.83
CA LEU A 526 2.56 0.17 -16.88
C LEU A 526 1.08 0.51 -17.17
N GLY A 527 0.78 1.71 -17.68
CA GLY A 527 -0.58 2.10 -18.09
C GLY A 527 -1.09 1.43 -19.37
N GLY A 528 -0.28 0.61 -20.03
CA GLY A 528 -0.65 -0.19 -21.22
C GLY A 528 -0.79 -1.68 -20.94
N LEU A 529 -0.68 -2.11 -19.68
CA LEU A 529 -0.84 -3.50 -19.28
C LEU A 529 -2.31 -3.92 -19.31
N THR A 530 -2.58 -5.13 -19.78
CA THR A 530 -3.85 -5.83 -19.55
C THR A 530 -3.96 -6.24 -18.08
N LEU A 531 -5.15 -6.62 -17.62
CA LEU A 531 -5.32 -7.10 -16.25
C LEU A 531 -4.42 -8.30 -15.94
N SER A 532 -4.31 -9.26 -16.85
CA SER A 532 -3.44 -10.42 -16.68
C SER A 532 -1.95 -10.03 -16.53
N GLU A 533 -1.47 -9.08 -17.33
CA GLU A 533 -0.10 -8.59 -17.24
C GLU A 533 0.13 -7.74 -15.98
N LEU A 534 -0.91 -7.06 -15.51
CA LEU A 534 -0.88 -6.33 -14.25
C LEU A 534 -0.79 -7.30 -13.07
N GLU A 535 -1.52 -8.42 -13.09
CA GLU A 535 -1.47 -9.45 -12.04
C GLU A 535 -0.08 -10.06 -11.88
N ASN A 536 0.73 -10.12 -12.93
CA ASN A 536 2.13 -10.55 -12.82
C ASN A 536 2.96 -9.68 -11.86
N LEU A 537 2.60 -8.39 -11.70
CA LEU A 537 3.22 -7.50 -10.72
C LEU A 537 2.78 -7.78 -9.26
N TYR A 538 1.75 -8.59 -9.09
CA TYR A 538 1.20 -9.00 -7.80
C TYR A 538 1.47 -10.49 -7.51
N THR A 539 2.19 -11.16 -8.39
CA THR A 539 2.52 -12.59 -8.28
C THR A 539 3.79 -12.78 -7.45
N VAL A 540 3.72 -13.68 -6.48
CA VAL A 540 4.83 -14.07 -5.60
C VAL A 540 4.98 -15.59 -5.57
N PRO A 541 6.19 -16.14 -5.42
CA PRO A 541 6.40 -17.57 -5.28
C PRO A 541 5.99 -18.06 -3.89
N PHE A 542 5.57 -19.32 -3.81
CA PHE A 542 5.32 -20.02 -2.55
C PHE A 542 5.70 -21.49 -2.65
N PHE A 543 5.93 -22.12 -1.50
CA PHE A 543 5.89 -23.56 -1.33
C PHE A 543 5.33 -23.95 0.05
N ILE A 544 4.83 -25.21 0.14
CA ILE A 544 4.50 -25.90 1.38
C ILE A 544 5.28 -27.20 1.38
N TRP A 545 6.23 -27.31 2.29
CA TRP A 545 7.13 -28.45 2.42
C TRP A 545 6.90 -29.18 3.74
N THR A 546 7.06 -30.50 3.73
CA THR A 546 6.98 -31.33 4.94
C THR A 546 8.19 -32.23 5.05
N ASN A 547 8.60 -32.57 6.28
CA ASN A 547 9.66 -33.56 6.52
C ASN A 547 9.14 -35.00 6.55
N TYR A 548 7.89 -35.21 6.18
CA TYR A 548 7.25 -36.52 6.07
C TYR A 548 6.66 -36.69 4.66
N ASP A 549 6.37 -37.95 4.29
CA ASP A 549 5.83 -38.27 2.96
C ASP A 549 4.44 -37.64 2.77
N SER A 550 4.38 -36.67 1.89
CA SER A 550 3.18 -35.92 1.54
C SER A 550 3.05 -35.72 0.03
N GLY A 551 3.96 -36.33 -0.77
CA GLY A 551 3.95 -36.27 -2.24
C GLY A 551 4.42 -34.93 -2.80
N LYS A 552 4.30 -34.75 -4.11
CA LYS A 552 4.70 -33.58 -4.87
C LYS A 552 3.51 -33.02 -5.64
N GLU A 553 3.34 -31.71 -5.62
CA GLU A 553 2.28 -31.02 -6.37
C GLU A 553 2.76 -29.68 -6.90
N SER A 554 2.27 -29.28 -8.07
CA SER A 554 2.50 -27.96 -8.65
C SER A 554 1.16 -27.22 -8.78
N VAL A 555 1.08 -26.05 -8.18
CA VAL A 555 -0.09 -25.15 -8.25
C VAL A 555 0.25 -24.01 -9.19
N GLU A 556 -0.37 -24.00 -10.35
CA GLU A 556 -0.09 -23.01 -11.39
C GLU A 556 -0.43 -21.59 -10.91
N LEU A 557 -1.58 -21.42 -10.24
CA LEU A 557 -2.08 -20.14 -9.77
C LEU A 557 -2.96 -20.32 -8.53
N THR A 558 -2.67 -19.53 -7.49
CA THR A 558 -3.53 -19.36 -6.31
C THR A 558 -3.42 -17.92 -5.80
N SER A 559 -3.93 -17.61 -4.60
CA SER A 559 -3.76 -16.33 -3.92
C SER A 559 -3.51 -16.51 -2.43
N LEU A 560 -2.92 -15.48 -1.79
CA LEU A 560 -2.45 -15.58 -0.39
C LEU A 560 -3.56 -15.96 0.60
N ASN A 561 -4.81 -15.55 0.34
CA ASN A 561 -5.97 -15.90 1.17
C ASN A 561 -6.32 -17.40 1.16
N TYR A 562 -5.85 -18.16 0.16
CA TYR A 562 -6.06 -19.61 0.11
C TYR A 562 -4.91 -20.44 0.69
N LEU A 563 -3.70 -19.84 0.83
CA LEU A 563 -2.52 -20.60 1.26
C LEU A 563 -2.68 -21.26 2.63
N SER A 564 -3.39 -20.65 3.58
CA SER A 564 -3.66 -21.27 4.86
C SER A 564 -4.57 -22.51 4.74
N THR A 565 -5.50 -22.53 3.79
CA THR A 565 -6.34 -23.69 3.49
C THR A 565 -5.49 -24.82 2.91
N LEU A 566 -4.66 -24.54 1.91
CA LEU A 566 -3.74 -25.51 1.32
C LEU A 566 -2.77 -26.10 2.37
N ALA A 567 -2.26 -25.27 3.28
CA ALA A 567 -1.38 -25.71 4.37
C ALA A 567 -2.11 -26.66 5.31
N LEU A 568 -3.35 -26.35 5.72
CA LEU A 568 -4.12 -27.22 6.60
C LEU A 568 -4.44 -28.58 5.95
N GLU A 569 -4.80 -28.59 4.67
CA GLU A 569 -5.02 -29.83 3.90
C GLU A 569 -3.75 -30.66 3.84
N ARG A 570 -2.60 -30.02 3.56
CA ARG A 570 -1.30 -30.69 3.49
C ARG A 570 -0.87 -31.27 4.84
N ALA A 571 -1.11 -30.54 5.94
CA ALA A 571 -0.87 -30.99 7.28
C ALA A 571 -1.77 -32.16 7.72
N GLY A 572 -2.78 -32.53 6.93
CA GLY A 572 -3.80 -33.52 7.29
C GLY A 572 -4.71 -33.06 8.44
N ILE A 573 -4.86 -31.75 8.58
CA ILE A 573 -5.68 -31.14 9.63
C ILE A 573 -7.07 -30.85 9.07
N ALA A 574 -8.11 -31.27 9.82
CA ALA A 574 -9.49 -31.00 9.43
C ALA A 574 -9.74 -29.52 9.20
N LEU A 575 -10.30 -29.16 8.05
CA LEU A 575 -10.59 -27.79 7.70
C LEU A 575 -11.72 -27.21 8.56
N PRO A 576 -11.56 -26.04 9.19
CA PRO A 576 -12.67 -25.27 9.71
C PRO A 576 -13.69 -24.96 8.60
N ALA A 577 -14.96 -24.76 8.94
CA ALA A 577 -16.02 -24.53 7.97
C ALA A 577 -15.71 -23.38 6.98
N TYR A 578 -15.06 -22.31 7.45
CA TYR A 578 -14.65 -21.23 6.57
C TYR A 578 -13.56 -21.65 5.57
N ASN A 579 -12.60 -22.47 5.98
CA ASN A 579 -11.58 -23.01 5.09
C ASN A 579 -12.19 -24.05 4.11
N GLN A 580 -13.24 -24.80 4.50
CA GLN A 580 -13.99 -25.63 3.56
C GLN A 580 -14.66 -24.80 2.46
N PHE A 581 -15.33 -23.68 2.85
CA PHE A 581 -15.86 -22.73 1.87
C PHE A 581 -14.77 -22.18 0.93
N LEU A 582 -13.58 -21.85 1.46
CA LEU A 582 -12.46 -21.38 0.65
C LEU A 582 -11.91 -22.46 -0.29
N ALA A 583 -11.85 -23.72 0.14
CA ALA A 583 -11.44 -24.85 -0.68
C ALA A 583 -12.40 -25.04 -1.87
N ASP A 584 -13.71 -25.06 -1.61
CA ASP A 584 -14.72 -25.16 -2.67
C ASP A 584 -14.66 -23.97 -3.64
N MET A 585 -14.51 -22.76 -3.11
CA MET A 585 -14.38 -21.55 -3.93
C MET A 585 -13.13 -21.58 -4.81
N MET A 586 -12.00 -22.07 -4.29
CA MET A 586 -10.72 -22.16 -5.01
C MET A 586 -10.83 -23.08 -6.24
N GLU A 587 -11.71 -24.08 -6.22
CA GLU A 587 -11.95 -24.94 -7.38
C GLU A 587 -12.51 -24.17 -8.58
N GLU A 588 -13.28 -23.11 -8.37
CA GLU A 588 -13.93 -22.29 -9.41
C GLU A 588 -13.21 -20.96 -9.64
N ILE A 589 -12.71 -20.35 -8.54
CA ILE A 589 -11.98 -19.08 -8.52
C ILE A 589 -10.62 -19.34 -7.84
N PRO A 590 -9.63 -19.89 -8.57
CA PRO A 590 -8.35 -20.29 -7.97
C PRO A 590 -7.52 -19.13 -7.42
N ALA A 591 -7.79 -17.89 -7.82
CA ALA A 591 -7.09 -16.72 -7.31
C ALA A 591 -7.99 -15.49 -7.29
N VAL A 592 -7.87 -14.70 -6.18
CA VAL A 592 -8.55 -13.42 -6.01
C VAL A 592 -7.68 -12.48 -5.18
N ASN A 593 -7.56 -11.23 -5.63
CA ASN A 593 -6.81 -10.19 -4.94
C ASN A 593 -7.48 -8.82 -5.08
N SER A 594 -6.80 -7.75 -4.65
CA SER A 594 -7.28 -6.36 -4.74
C SER A 594 -7.44 -5.84 -6.18
N ARG A 595 -7.00 -6.57 -7.20
CA ARG A 595 -7.04 -6.18 -8.62
C ARG A 595 -8.18 -6.87 -9.37
N GLY A 596 -8.48 -8.10 -8.97
CA GLY A 596 -9.47 -8.90 -9.62
C GLY A 596 -9.44 -10.36 -9.16
N PHE A 597 -9.95 -11.22 -10.01
CA PHE A 597 -9.98 -12.66 -9.78
C PHE A 597 -9.77 -13.43 -11.10
N TYR A 598 -9.28 -14.64 -10.98
CA TYR A 598 -9.22 -15.55 -12.14
C TYR A 598 -10.50 -16.37 -12.21
N SER A 599 -11.27 -16.19 -13.28
CA SER A 599 -12.44 -17.02 -13.59
C SER A 599 -12.01 -18.29 -14.32
N LYS A 600 -12.12 -19.44 -13.68
CA LYS A 600 -11.80 -20.73 -14.31
C LYS A 600 -12.75 -21.03 -15.47
N SER A 601 -14.03 -20.71 -15.32
CA SER A 601 -15.05 -20.91 -16.34
C SER A 601 -14.80 -20.10 -17.62
N GLN A 602 -14.18 -18.91 -17.49
CA GLN A 602 -13.85 -18.03 -18.62
C GLN A 602 -12.37 -18.09 -19.04
N GLY A 603 -11.50 -18.74 -18.24
CA GLY A 603 -10.08 -18.89 -18.52
C GLY A 603 -9.31 -17.56 -18.55
N LYS A 604 -9.70 -16.56 -17.74
CA LYS A 604 -9.11 -15.22 -17.74
C LYS A 604 -9.30 -14.46 -16.42
N PHE A 605 -8.47 -13.45 -16.23
CA PHE A 605 -8.67 -12.46 -15.16
C PHE A 605 -9.80 -11.48 -15.48
N LEU A 606 -10.59 -11.14 -14.46
CA LEU A 606 -11.69 -10.18 -14.48
C LEU A 606 -11.63 -9.29 -13.24
N HIS A 607 -12.14 -8.06 -13.33
CA HIS A 607 -12.39 -7.26 -12.14
C HIS A 607 -13.60 -7.83 -11.37
N VAL A 608 -13.62 -7.63 -10.05
CA VAL A 608 -14.69 -8.16 -9.19
C VAL A 608 -16.07 -7.65 -9.61
N GLU A 609 -16.16 -6.39 -10.04
CA GLU A 609 -17.38 -5.75 -10.54
C GLU A 609 -17.88 -6.31 -11.88
N ASP A 610 -17.03 -7.00 -12.64
CA ASP A 610 -17.37 -7.65 -13.91
C ASP A 610 -17.82 -9.12 -13.72
N ALA A 611 -17.84 -9.60 -12.48
CA ALA A 611 -18.26 -10.96 -12.18
C ALA A 611 -19.72 -11.20 -12.56
N ALA A 612 -20.00 -12.36 -13.14
CA ALA A 612 -21.35 -12.76 -13.57
C ALA A 612 -21.59 -14.26 -13.31
N GLY A 613 -22.86 -14.65 -13.23
CA GLY A 613 -23.24 -16.06 -13.06
C GLY A 613 -22.75 -16.66 -11.74
N GLU A 614 -22.12 -17.83 -11.79
CA GLU A 614 -21.61 -18.53 -10.61
C GLU A 614 -20.40 -17.79 -9.98
N ASP A 615 -19.53 -17.16 -10.80
CA ASP A 615 -18.41 -16.35 -10.26
C ASP A 615 -18.92 -15.23 -9.34
N ALA A 616 -19.98 -14.52 -9.77
CA ALA A 616 -20.59 -13.47 -8.96
C ALA A 616 -21.20 -14.00 -7.65
N LYS A 617 -21.73 -15.21 -7.66
CA LYS A 617 -22.31 -15.85 -6.48
C LYS A 617 -21.22 -16.23 -5.47
N TRP A 618 -20.11 -16.82 -5.92
CA TRP A 618 -18.98 -17.15 -5.06
C TRP A 618 -18.37 -15.89 -4.41
N LEU A 619 -18.07 -14.89 -5.22
CA LEU A 619 -17.50 -13.62 -4.72
C LEU A 619 -18.44 -12.92 -3.74
N LYS A 620 -19.74 -12.92 -4.01
CA LYS A 620 -20.74 -12.35 -3.10
C LYS A 620 -20.81 -13.09 -1.77
N ASN A 621 -20.81 -14.42 -1.77
CA ASN A 621 -20.81 -15.23 -0.56
C ASN A 621 -19.52 -15.00 0.24
N TYR A 622 -18.39 -14.88 -0.44
CA TYR A 622 -17.12 -14.56 0.17
C TYR A 622 -17.12 -13.18 0.84
N GLU A 623 -17.63 -12.16 0.15
CA GLU A 623 -17.79 -10.81 0.72
C GLU A 623 -18.71 -10.80 1.95
N ILE A 624 -19.83 -11.55 1.90
CA ILE A 624 -20.75 -11.72 3.03
C ILE A 624 -20.04 -12.35 4.23
N LEU A 625 -19.30 -13.44 4.03
CA LEU A 625 -18.58 -14.11 5.11
C LEU A 625 -17.46 -13.23 5.67
N GLN A 626 -16.68 -12.57 4.82
CA GLN A 626 -15.65 -11.63 5.26
C GLN A 626 -16.25 -10.47 6.08
N TYR A 627 -17.36 -9.88 5.63
CA TYR A 627 -18.04 -8.83 6.39
C TYR A 627 -18.53 -9.34 7.74
N ASN A 628 -19.05 -10.56 7.79
CA ASN A 628 -19.48 -11.21 9.03
C ASN A 628 -18.31 -11.45 9.99
N ASN A 629 -17.14 -11.90 9.50
CA ASN A 629 -15.93 -12.06 10.32
C ASN A 629 -15.44 -10.75 10.92
N MET A 630 -15.36 -9.71 10.08
CA MET A 630 -14.61 -8.48 10.41
C MET A 630 -15.46 -7.36 11.01
N PHE A 631 -16.73 -7.25 10.61
CA PHE A 631 -17.52 -6.05 10.86
C PHE A 631 -18.85 -6.29 11.59
N ASP A 632 -19.44 -7.48 11.53
CA ASP A 632 -20.68 -7.77 12.29
C ASP A 632 -20.38 -8.49 13.62
N LYS A 633 -20.00 -7.71 14.62
CA LYS A 633 -19.71 -8.20 15.97
C LYS A 633 -20.89 -8.83 16.70
N ARG A 634 -22.14 -8.50 16.28
CA ARG A 634 -23.35 -8.93 16.97
C ARG A 634 -23.91 -10.25 16.45
N ASN A 635 -23.67 -10.55 15.19
CA ASN A 635 -24.25 -11.69 14.49
C ASN A 635 -23.17 -12.51 13.80
N LYS A 636 -21.96 -12.55 14.40
CA LYS A 636 -20.84 -13.33 13.88
C LYS A 636 -21.21 -14.81 13.92
N SER A 637 -21.02 -15.51 12.80
CA SER A 637 -21.27 -16.95 12.70
C SER A 637 -20.30 -17.73 13.58
N GLU A 638 -20.80 -18.52 14.51
CA GLU A 638 -19.95 -19.39 15.34
C GLU A 638 -19.44 -20.61 14.56
N LEU A 639 -20.13 -21.04 13.50
CA LEU A 639 -19.70 -22.13 12.66
C LEU A 639 -18.47 -21.74 11.83
N PHE A 640 -18.55 -20.62 11.12
CA PHE A 640 -17.45 -20.14 10.29
C PHE A 640 -16.35 -19.47 11.10
N PHE A 641 -16.73 -18.75 12.16
CA PHE A 641 -15.84 -17.88 12.93
C PHE A 641 -15.96 -18.11 14.43
N PRO A 642 -15.52 -19.29 14.93
CA PRO A 642 -15.59 -19.61 16.34
C PRO A 642 -14.78 -18.60 17.16
N TYR A 643 -15.31 -18.26 18.33
CA TYR A 643 -14.61 -17.39 19.27
C TYR A 643 -13.35 -18.06 19.80
N LEU A 644 -12.34 -17.25 20.10
CA LEU A 644 -11.16 -17.73 20.81
C LEU A 644 -11.55 -18.24 22.19
N LYS A 645 -11.25 -19.49 22.49
CA LYS A 645 -11.44 -20.06 23.82
C LYS A 645 -10.47 -19.38 24.79
N GLN A 646 -11.01 -18.86 25.88
CA GLN A 646 -10.22 -18.22 26.95
C GLN A 646 -9.50 -19.23 27.79
#